data_8da698436f780efc109e70feadeab6a5
#
_entry.id   8da698436f780efc109e70feadeab6a5
#
_cell.length_a   1.000
_cell.length_b   1.000
_cell.length_c   1.000
_cell.angle_alpha   90.00
_cell.angle_beta   90.00
_cell.angle_gamma   90.00
#
_symmetry.space_group_name_H-M   'P 1'
#
loop_
_entity.id
_entity.type
_entity.pdbx_description
1 polymer ?
#
loop_
_entity_poly.entity_id
_entity_poly.type
_entity_poly.pdbx_seq_one_letter_code
_entity_poly.pdbx_strand_id
1 'polypeptide(L)'
;MKHIIYLFLYLSFTTTQAQWNIALPNGESLNLQWQERENSQQNKDIHTFVGYSQNQFVATLVVRPNKETSGSLQWEGTSYQLIGSQQAKLSAKEQLRHNPNARCGTDTEQHTSHFPSPQNSSTARPITTTTSLMPNDPEGILYLYRLAVLVDYHDFAHTFGSDITQVKNFLLNLETFLNEVYVRDIGLKFSIVDDNRLIIQEAAKQLYNQKSRRDIIENSTEKINELIGDKQYDIGIVIAPGTDATLSGLAFFSGGFRLVRKGGASAIAENATIAHEIGHLFGADHTFKNAYSGNSLYTEPRYGQSLMGYSNNFPDGAFFSLPTAYQIRSGIVNRSYFKDSQRTQLVNRNGNDVSNFNYAYGIKTESSFPTIDRTKLQETYTIPKDTYFQFRIKATSPNNLPIYYTAQLTSRAGVNDPKFLTRKGKTEGNPITFQTQYSDLGGFIEYTRPNAKGEHLFWVATSNPAPQHFVNYDMVAVKVNIADGKTFAITNGMNDEYQGGDKITLHWQVDPNFFDSNSKVRILLSDDFGKTFKYTLVENTENDGTCEITLPNIEIGAVEWGKQPKIQLPAGVIKVEVIDHIAFAITNVAPYKISNGKSVPNGGFKIKKKTETPSPAEDSKPQQEPEKNIVIYNGVSTENTNNYFTVEGADDNSPIHLFIFDEMGLKVYENEHYGKNGDYFRGNANAKGFIGNNKALHGTYFYIVRYSKHGKEEQQRGFLYVR
;
A
#
# COMPACT_ATOMS: atom_id res chain seq x y z
N MET A 1 4.84 -29.32 45.71
CA MET A 1 5.17 -29.00 44.31
C MET A 1 3.88 -28.98 43.54
N LYS A 2 3.29 -27.82 43.32
CA LYS A 2 2.09 -27.62 42.52
C LYS A 2 2.54 -27.04 41.17
N HIS A 3 2.40 -27.80 40.12
CA HIS A 3 2.61 -27.32 38.76
C HIS A 3 1.39 -26.52 38.34
N ILE A 4 1.56 -25.23 38.12
CA ILE A 4 0.57 -24.33 37.49
C ILE A 4 0.82 -24.46 35.98
N ILE A 5 -0.11 -25.10 35.31
CA ILE A 5 -0.17 -25.16 33.85
C ILE A 5 -0.81 -23.84 33.40
N TYR A 6 -0.02 -22.96 32.77
CA TYR A 6 -0.55 -21.81 32.05
C TYR A 6 -1.19 -22.30 30.74
N LEU A 7 -2.49 -22.31 30.74
CA LEU A 7 -3.29 -22.53 29.54
C LEU A 7 -3.28 -21.22 28.73
N PHE A 8 -2.48 -21.16 27.69
CA PHE A 8 -2.58 -20.09 26.69
C PHE A 8 -3.89 -20.34 25.90
N LEU A 9 -4.94 -19.61 26.25
CA LEU A 9 -6.10 -19.46 25.41
C LEU A 9 -5.71 -18.58 24.20
N TYR A 10 -5.38 -19.22 23.09
CA TYR A 10 -5.47 -18.57 21.80
C TYR A 10 -6.95 -18.34 21.51
N LEU A 11 -7.42 -17.14 21.77
CA LEU A 11 -8.68 -16.65 21.22
C LEU A 11 -8.45 -16.49 19.72
N SER A 12 -8.82 -17.52 18.96
CA SER A 12 -9.06 -17.41 17.54
C SER A 12 -10.24 -16.45 17.36
N PHE A 13 -9.96 -15.19 17.06
CA PHE A 13 -10.96 -14.27 16.56
C PHE A 13 -11.40 -14.79 15.20
N THR A 14 -12.54 -15.45 15.15
CA THR A 14 -13.29 -15.62 13.90
C THR A 14 -13.67 -14.22 13.43
N THR A 15 -12.91 -13.66 12.50
CA THR A 15 -13.28 -12.45 11.80
C THR A 15 -14.53 -12.77 10.99
N THR A 16 -15.70 -12.47 11.53
CA THR A 16 -16.91 -12.39 10.72
C THR A 16 -16.67 -11.30 9.69
N GLN A 17 -16.38 -11.70 8.45
CA GLN A 17 -16.33 -10.77 7.32
C GLN A 17 -17.75 -10.24 7.11
N ALA A 18 -18.01 -9.06 7.64
CA ALA A 18 -19.25 -8.36 7.34
C ALA A 18 -19.19 -7.92 5.87
N GLN A 19 -20.13 -8.37 5.06
CA GLN A 19 -20.24 -7.95 3.68
C GLN A 19 -21.20 -6.76 3.60
N TRP A 20 -20.65 -5.56 3.45
CA TRP A 20 -21.44 -4.39 3.09
C TRP A 20 -21.09 -3.99 1.67
N ASN A 21 -22.08 -4.00 0.81
CA ASN A 21 -21.96 -3.45 -0.52
C ASN A 21 -22.20 -1.94 -0.46
N ILE A 22 -21.25 -1.17 -0.95
CA ILE A 22 -21.36 0.29 -1.00
C ILE A 22 -21.82 0.70 -2.40
N ALA A 23 -23.01 1.30 -2.47
CA ALA A 23 -23.51 1.86 -3.72
C ALA A 23 -22.93 3.27 -3.94
N LEU A 24 -22.29 3.48 -5.08
CA LEU A 24 -21.80 4.78 -5.53
C LEU A 24 -22.92 5.60 -6.18
N PRO A 25 -22.83 6.95 -6.17
CA PRO A 25 -23.82 7.80 -6.83
C PRO A 25 -24.00 7.58 -8.33
N ASN A 26 -22.98 7.02 -8.99
CA ASN A 26 -23.02 6.63 -10.41
C ASN A 26 -23.72 5.28 -10.68
N GLY A 27 -24.24 4.63 -9.64
CA GLY A 27 -24.90 3.32 -9.74
C GLY A 27 -23.98 2.11 -9.65
N GLU A 28 -22.67 2.30 -9.56
CA GLU A 28 -21.73 1.21 -9.31
C GLU A 28 -21.84 0.71 -7.87
N SER A 29 -21.53 -0.56 -7.63
CA SER A 29 -21.46 -1.15 -6.30
C SER A 29 -20.05 -1.61 -6.01
N LEU A 30 -19.52 -1.17 -4.87
CA LEU A 30 -18.19 -1.55 -4.39
C LEU A 30 -18.32 -2.68 -3.37
N ASN A 31 -17.59 -3.77 -3.62
CA ASN A 31 -17.39 -4.83 -2.64
C ASN A 31 -16.03 -4.65 -1.98
N LEU A 32 -16.02 -4.20 -0.73
CA LEU A 32 -14.81 -4.00 0.06
C LEU A 32 -14.60 -5.17 1.02
N GLN A 33 -13.33 -5.50 1.27
CA GLN A 33 -12.95 -6.39 2.35
C GLN A 33 -12.96 -5.60 3.65
N TRP A 34 -13.87 -5.91 4.56
CA TRP A 34 -14.03 -5.22 5.83
C TRP A 34 -13.32 -5.97 6.95
N GLN A 35 -12.59 -5.24 7.76
CA GLN A 35 -11.89 -5.76 8.93
C GLN A 35 -12.27 -4.91 10.15
N GLU A 36 -12.70 -5.57 11.21
CA GLU A 36 -13.01 -4.90 12.47
C GLU A 36 -11.75 -4.36 13.13
N ARG A 37 -11.89 -3.20 13.80
CA ARG A 37 -10.83 -2.55 14.58
C ARG A 37 -11.31 -2.28 15.98
N GLU A 38 -10.39 -2.40 16.94
CA GLU A 38 -10.61 -1.92 18.30
C GLU A 38 -10.79 -0.39 18.29
N ASN A 39 -11.69 0.12 19.11
CA ASN A 39 -11.91 1.54 19.33
C ASN A 39 -11.80 1.90 20.82
N SER A 40 -11.63 3.20 21.11
CA SER A 40 -11.40 3.72 22.47
C SER A 40 -12.67 3.80 23.30
N GLN A 41 -13.86 3.68 22.71
CA GLN A 41 -15.11 3.77 23.45
C GLN A 41 -15.37 2.52 24.30
N GLN A 42 -15.95 2.74 25.47
CA GLN A 42 -16.27 1.66 26.41
C GLN A 42 -17.52 0.85 26.01
N ASN A 43 -18.29 1.35 25.06
CA ASN A 43 -19.50 0.67 24.61
C ASN A 43 -19.12 -0.45 23.64
N LYS A 44 -19.21 -1.70 24.10
CA LYS A 44 -18.89 -2.91 23.33
C LYS A 44 -19.84 -3.18 22.16
N ASP A 45 -20.96 -2.49 22.09
CA ASP A 45 -21.95 -2.66 21.03
C ASP A 45 -21.70 -1.72 19.85
N ILE A 46 -20.66 -0.88 19.92
CA ILE A 46 -20.24 -0.01 18.82
C ILE A 46 -19.02 -0.62 18.17
N HIS A 47 -19.13 -0.97 16.89
CA HIS A 47 -18.11 -1.60 16.12
C HIS A 47 -17.51 -0.64 15.10
N THR A 48 -16.20 -0.69 14.92
CA THR A 48 -15.49 0.10 13.90
C THR A 48 -14.81 -0.83 12.91
N PHE A 49 -14.90 -0.49 11.64
CA PHE A 49 -14.34 -1.31 10.55
C PHE A 49 -13.51 -0.45 9.61
N VAL A 50 -12.53 -1.09 9.00
CA VAL A 50 -11.80 -0.55 7.85
C VAL A 50 -12.14 -1.37 6.61
N GLY A 51 -12.33 -0.68 5.49
CA GLY A 51 -12.61 -1.29 4.21
C GLY A 51 -11.40 -1.21 3.27
N TYR A 52 -11.09 -2.34 2.64
CA TYR A 52 -10.00 -2.46 1.69
C TYR A 52 -10.52 -2.82 0.31
N SER A 53 -9.94 -2.19 -0.70
CA SER A 53 -10.05 -2.59 -2.09
C SER A 53 -8.67 -2.97 -2.59
N GLN A 54 -8.50 -4.20 -3.12
CA GLN A 54 -7.20 -4.69 -3.61
C GLN A 54 -6.05 -4.45 -2.60
N ASN A 55 -6.28 -4.79 -1.33
CA ASN A 55 -5.37 -4.57 -0.20
C ASN A 55 -5.02 -3.09 0.11
N GLN A 56 -5.75 -2.13 -0.47
CA GLN A 56 -5.62 -0.71 -0.16
C GLN A 56 -6.72 -0.27 0.80
N PHE A 57 -6.34 0.40 1.89
CA PHE A 57 -7.26 1.06 2.79
C PHE A 57 -7.99 2.20 2.06
N VAL A 58 -9.31 2.11 1.97
CA VAL A 58 -10.15 3.09 1.26
C VAL A 58 -11.32 3.61 2.10
N ALA A 59 -11.75 2.89 3.13
CA ALA A 59 -12.94 3.27 3.89
C ALA A 59 -12.82 3.00 5.38
N THR A 60 -13.53 3.81 6.17
CA THR A 60 -13.84 3.55 7.59
C THR A 60 -15.33 3.45 7.78
N LEU A 61 -15.80 2.64 8.73
CA LEU A 61 -17.21 2.48 9.06
C LEU A 61 -17.41 2.28 10.56
N VAL A 62 -18.32 3.03 11.14
CA VAL A 62 -18.85 2.85 12.50
C VAL A 62 -20.23 2.22 12.40
N VAL A 63 -20.46 1.16 13.14
CA VAL A 63 -21.77 0.46 13.22
C VAL A 63 -22.26 0.52 14.67
N ARG A 64 -23.46 1.03 14.86
CA ARG A 64 -24.11 1.15 16.17
C ARG A 64 -25.09 0.01 16.43
N PRO A 65 -25.52 -0.21 17.71
CA PRO A 65 -26.47 -1.27 18.06
C PRO A 65 -27.79 -1.22 17.28
N ASN A 66 -28.26 -0.02 16.94
CA ASN A 66 -29.46 0.19 16.11
C ASN A 66 -29.20 -0.04 14.61
N LYS A 67 -28.02 -0.55 14.24
CA LYS A 67 -27.55 -0.79 12.89
C LYS A 67 -27.36 0.48 12.03
N GLU A 68 -27.40 1.64 12.62
CA GLU A 68 -26.96 2.85 11.94
C GLU A 68 -25.48 2.78 11.63
N THR A 69 -25.13 3.21 10.43
CA THR A 69 -23.74 3.26 9.96
C THR A 69 -23.33 4.69 9.63
N SER A 70 -22.09 5.02 9.95
CA SER A 70 -21.46 6.28 9.61
C SER A 70 -20.01 6.04 9.27
N GLY A 71 -19.49 6.64 8.20
CA GLY A 71 -18.11 6.40 7.80
C GLY A 71 -17.65 7.32 6.70
N SER A 72 -16.48 7.04 6.19
CA SER A 72 -15.87 7.74 5.07
C SER A 72 -15.35 6.75 4.04
N LEU A 73 -15.37 7.14 2.77
CA LEU A 73 -14.78 6.39 1.68
C LEU A 73 -13.98 7.34 0.80
N GLN A 74 -12.78 6.93 0.44
CA GLN A 74 -11.95 7.57 -0.57
C GLN A 74 -11.91 6.66 -1.80
N TRP A 75 -12.54 7.07 -2.89
CA TRP A 75 -12.62 6.26 -4.10
C TRP A 75 -12.36 7.08 -5.35
N GLU A 76 -11.44 6.62 -6.19
CA GLU A 76 -11.05 7.28 -7.45
C GLU A 76 -10.83 8.80 -7.31
N GLY A 77 -10.19 9.21 -6.21
CA GLY A 77 -9.89 10.60 -5.96
C GLY A 77 -11.07 11.45 -5.47
N THR A 78 -12.17 10.81 -5.13
CA THR A 78 -13.35 11.47 -4.57
C THR A 78 -13.59 11.00 -3.14
N SER A 79 -13.83 11.95 -2.23
CA SER A 79 -14.22 11.65 -0.84
C SER A 79 -15.71 11.56 -0.72
N TYR A 80 -16.18 10.51 -0.06
CA TYR A 80 -17.60 10.28 0.20
C TYR A 80 -17.85 10.09 1.68
N GLN A 81 -19.01 10.48 2.13
CA GLN A 81 -19.51 10.16 3.46
C GLN A 81 -20.45 8.93 3.37
N LEU A 82 -20.24 7.95 4.21
CA LEU A 82 -21.12 6.78 4.35
C LEU A 82 -22.20 7.09 5.38
N ILE A 83 -23.47 7.02 4.97
CA ILE A 83 -24.62 7.27 5.85
C ILE A 83 -25.67 6.20 5.59
N GLY A 84 -26.26 5.64 6.63
CA GLY A 84 -27.42 4.76 6.47
C GLY A 84 -27.57 3.68 7.53
N SER A 85 -28.63 2.87 7.39
CA SER A 85 -28.87 1.65 8.16
C SER A 85 -28.65 0.43 7.29
N GLN A 86 -27.89 -0.54 7.69
CA GLN A 86 -27.57 -1.83 7.02
C GLN A 86 -27.05 -1.78 5.57
N GLN A 87 -27.50 -0.83 4.74
CA GLN A 87 -26.94 -0.55 3.42
C GLN A 87 -26.40 0.86 3.45
N ALA A 88 -25.07 0.98 3.59
CA ALA A 88 -24.43 2.28 3.53
C ALA A 88 -24.71 2.92 2.16
N LYS A 89 -25.36 4.06 2.13
CA LYS A 89 -25.51 4.88 0.93
C LYS A 89 -24.40 5.91 0.92
N LEU A 90 -23.72 6.03 -0.20
CA LEU A 90 -22.80 7.13 -0.43
C LEU A 90 -23.60 8.40 -0.68
N SER A 91 -23.44 9.38 0.18
CA SER A 91 -23.67 10.76 -0.23
C SER A 91 -22.33 11.34 -0.66
N ALA A 92 -22.26 11.86 -1.88
CA ALA A 92 -21.17 12.76 -2.20
C ALA A 92 -21.15 13.80 -1.10
N LYS A 93 -20.02 13.94 -0.37
CA LYS A 93 -19.83 15.09 0.47
C LYS A 93 -20.08 16.25 -0.48
N GLU A 94 -21.20 16.95 -0.29
CA GLU A 94 -21.28 18.29 -0.80
C GLU A 94 -20.01 18.92 -0.30
N GLN A 95 -19.10 19.05 -1.18
CA GLN A 95 -17.74 19.47 -0.96
C GLN A 95 -17.72 20.38 0.28
N LEU A 96 -17.20 19.92 1.42
CA LEU A 96 -16.27 20.79 2.08
C LEU A 96 -15.30 21.09 0.94
N ARG A 97 -15.65 22.18 0.21
CA ARG A 97 -15.10 22.50 -1.07
C ARG A 97 -13.63 22.37 -0.82
N HIS A 98 -13.04 21.35 -1.41
CA HIS A 98 -11.61 21.34 -1.56
C HIS A 98 -11.31 22.66 -2.22
N ASN A 99 -11.10 23.66 -1.38
CA ASN A 99 -10.64 24.93 -1.88
C ASN A 99 -9.31 24.57 -2.54
N PRO A 100 -9.20 24.60 -3.86
CA PRO A 100 -7.96 24.23 -4.52
C PRO A 100 -6.78 25.10 -4.05
N ASN A 101 -7.09 26.20 -3.34
CA ASN A 101 -6.16 27.07 -2.65
C ASN A 101 -6.01 26.77 -1.16
N ALA A 102 -6.70 25.74 -0.62
CA ALA A 102 -6.56 25.35 0.77
C ALA A 102 -5.12 24.88 1.05
N ARG A 103 -4.53 25.37 2.13
CA ARG A 103 -3.16 25.08 2.53
C ARG A 103 -3.06 24.97 4.04
N CYS A 104 -2.00 24.34 4.50
CA CYS A 104 -1.60 24.37 5.90
C CYS A 104 -0.85 25.68 6.20
N GLY A 105 -1.15 26.31 7.34
CA GLY A 105 -0.50 27.56 7.76
C GLY A 105 0.93 27.35 8.26
N THR A 106 1.35 26.13 8.53
CA THR A 106 2.70 25.78 9.00
C THR A 106 3.80 26.19 8.01
N ASP A 107 3.48 26.39 6.72
CA ASP A 107 4.39 26.92 5.69
C ASP A 107 4.95 28.32 6.00
N THR A 108 4.25 29.10 6.80
CA THR A 108 4.62 30.50 7.09
C THR A 108 5.48 30.66 8.34
N GLU A 109 5.70 29.59 9.09
CA GLU A 109 6.51 29.63 10.30
C GLU A 109 7.99 29.37 10.00
N GLN A 110 8.88 30.21 10.56
CA GLN A 110 10.32 29.94 10.56
C GLN A 110 10.62 28.81 11.55
N HIS A 111 10.89 27.63 11.02
CA HIS A 111 11.25 26.48 11.81
C HIS A 111 12.76 26.27 11.78
N THR A 112 13.41 26.38 12.92
CA THR A 112 14.72 25.75 13.11
C THR A 112 14.45 24.27 13.35
N SER A 113 14.57 23.44 12.31
CA SER A 113 14.47 21.99 12.48
C SER A 113 15.64 21.54 13.33
N HIS A 114 15.35 21.03 14.52
CA HIS A 114 16.35 20.45 15.42
C HIS A 114 16.61 18.97 15.13
N PHE A 115 16.05 18.44 14.04
CA PHE A 115 16.27 17.04 13.69
C PHE A 115 17.59 16.88 12.93
N PRO A 116 18.44 15.90 13.31
CA PRO A 116 19.61 15.59 12.52
C PRO A 116 19.16 15.19 11.11
N SER A 117 19.52 16.03 10.13
CA SER A 117 19.30 15.67 8.73
C SER A 117 20.11 14.40 8.45
N PRO A 118 19.49 13.37 7.84
CA PRO A 118 20.24 12.16 7.42
C PRO A 118 21.38 12.49 6.46
N GLN A 119 21.34 13.68 5.88
CA GLN A 119 22.33 14.16 4.90
C GLN A 119 23.52 14.89 5.52
N ASN A 120 23.52 15.21 6.83
CA ASN A 120 24.73 15.70 7.50
C ASN A 120 25.75 14.59 7.73
N SER A 121 25.40 13.33 7.57
CA SER A 121 26.36 12.30 7.22
C SER A 121 26.59 12.43 5.72
N SER A 122 27.57 13.26 5.32
CA SER A 122 28.18 13.25 3.97
C SER A 122 28.81 11.90 3.60
N THR A 123 28.68 10.95 4.46
CA THR A 123 28.92 9.54 4.30
C THR A 123 27.57 8.86 4.17
N ALA A 124 27.06 8.72 2.95
CA ALA A 124 26.15 7.61 2.65
C ALA A 124 26.78 6.39 3.32
N ARG A 125 26.10 5.84 4.36
CA ARG A 125 26.63 4.61 4.96
C ARG A 125 26.64 3.58 3.85
N PRO A 126 27.77 2.89 3.61
CA PRO A 126 27.83 1.89 2.58
C PRO A 126 26.63 0.93 2.70
N ILE A 127 26.03 0.51 1.60
CA ILE A 127 24.94 -0.49 1.58
C ILE A 127 25.34 -1.76 2.35
N THR A 128 26.64 -2.01 2.45
CA THR A 128 27.24 -3.12 3.20
C THR A 128 26.98 -3.06 4.71
N THR A 129 26.53 -1.92 5.28
CA THR A 129 26.15 -1.88 6.69
C THR A 129 24.84 -2.62 6.92
N THR A 130 24.81 -3.51 7.91
CA THR A 130 23.61 -4.28 8.30
C THR A 130 22.53 -3.44 8.99
N THR A 131 22.84 -2.19 9.31
CA THR A 131 21.96 -1.31 10.08
C THR A 131 21.04 -0.52 9.15
N SER A 132 19.74 -0.57 9.39
CA SER A 132 18.74 0.26 8.73
C SER A 132 19.00 1.76 8.94
N LEU A 133 18.73 2.58 7.91
CA LEU A 133 18.73 4.04 8.03
C LEU A 133 17.52 4.55 8.83
N MET A 134 16.39 3.83 8.79
CA MET A 134 15.20 4.20 9.55
C MET A 134 15.46 4.02 11.05
N PRO A 135 15.11 5.00 11.91
CA PRO A 135 15.13 4.82 13.35
C PRO A 135 14.10 3.77 13.75
N ASN A 136 14.55 2.56 14.02
CA ASN A 136 13.73 1.46 14.50
C ASN A 136 13.75 1.39 16.01
N ASP A 137 12.62 1.02 16.61
CA ASP A 137 12.60 0.68 18.03
C ASP A 137 13.18 -0.72 18.22
N PRO A 138 14.30 -0.87 18.99
CA PRO A 138 14.94 -2.16 19.16
C PRO A 138 14.10 -3.18 19.93
N GLU A 139 13.14 -2.71 20.72
CA GLU A 139 12.23 -3.54 21.51
C GLU A 139 10.90 -3.81 20.78
N GLY A 140 10.70 -3.21 19.60
CA GLY A 140 9.47 -3.35 18.82
C GLY A 140 8.26 -2.73 19.53
N ILE A 141 8.39 -1.52 20.06
CA ILE A 141 7.31 -0.87 20.80
C ILE A 141 6.42 -0.06 19.84
N LEU A 142 5.14 -0.32 19.89
CA LEU A 142 4.08 0.51 19.32
C LEU A 142 3.68 1.57 20.35
N TYR A 143 3.94 2.83 20.04
CA TYR A 143 3.69 3.95 20.97
C TYR A 143 2.22 4.37 20.97
N LEU A 144 1.58 4.38 22.14
CA LEU A 144 0.19 4.77 22.33
C LEU A 144 0.10 6.21 22.88
N TYR A 145 -0.68 7.06 22.19
CA TYR A 145 -0.96 8.44 22.59
C TYR A 145 -2.45 8.65 22.82
N ARG A 146 -2.81 9.31 23.92
CA ARG A 146 -4.18 9.79 24.19
C ARG A 146 -4.34 11.11 23.45
N LEU A 147 -5.27 11.14 22.48
CA LEU A 147 -5.57 12.31 21.67
C LEU A 147 -6.82 13.02 22.18
N ALA A 148 -6.68 14.26 22.67
CA ALA A 148 -7.80 15.14 22.96
C ALA A 148 -8.24 15.87 21.67
N VAL A 149 -9.49 15.70 21.27
CA VAL A 149 -10.09 16.41 20.14
C VAL A 149 -11.14 17.37 20.70
N LEU A 150 -10.80 18.65 20.71
CA LEU A 150 -11.72 19.72 21.15
C LEU A 150 -12.55 20.18 19.95
N VAL A 151 -13.86 19.97 20.01
CA VAL A 151 -14.81 20.44 18.99
C VAL A 151 -15.49 21.71 19.50
N ASP A 152 -15.18 22.86 18.87
CA ASP A 152 -15.79 24.14 19.26
C ASP A 152 -17.24 24.24 18.79
N TYR A 153 -18.01 25.13 19.43
CA TYR A 153 -19.45 25.29 19.18
C TYR A 153 -19.81 25.49 17.71
N HIS A 154 -19.01 26.25 16.98
CA HIS A 154 -19.27 26.47 15.56
C HIS A 154 -19.38 25.15 14.79
N ASP A 155 -18.40 24.27 14.93
CA ASP A 155 -18.42 22.98 14.23
C ASP A 155 -19.47 22.03 14.81
N PHE A 156 -19.69 22.06 16.14
CA PHE A 156 -20.80 21.31 16.74
C PHE A 156 -22.13 21.67 16.09
N ALA A 157 -22.42 22.98 15.93
CA ALA A 157 -23.69 23.46 15.39
C ALA A 157 -23.79 23.28 13.85
N HIS A 158 -22.76 23.64 13.11
CA HIS A 158 -22.84 23.74 11.65
C HIS A 158 -22.31 22.52 10.90
N THR A 159 -21.26 21.87 11.42
CA THR A 159 -20.69 20.67 10.80
C THR A 159 -21.40 19.40 11.27
N PHE A 160 -21.76 19.33 12.55
CA PHE A 160 -22.37 18.16 13.17
C PHE A 160 -23.87 18.32 13.49
N GLY A 161 -24.50 19.43 13.05
CA GLY A 161 -25.93 19.64 13.16
C GLY A 161 -26.46 19.70 14.59
N SER A 162 -25.66 20.13 15.57
CA SER A 162 -25.95 20.12 17.01
C SER A 162 -26.23 18.73 17.57
N ASP A 163 -25.67 17.68 16.95
CA ASP A 163 -25.86 16.29 17.37
C ASP A 163 -24.55 15.69 17.88
N ILE A 164 -24.50 15.44 19.18
CA ILE A 164 -23.36 14.83 19.86
C ILE A 164 -23.06 13.42 19.30
N THR A 165 -24.07 12.71 18.81
CA THR A 165 -23.88 11.38 18.19
C THR A 165 -23.08 11.49 16.92
N GLN A 166 -23.31 12.52 16.10
CA GLN A 166 -22.54 12.77 14.88
C GLN A 166 -21.08 13.12 15.22
N VAL A 167 -20.84 13.93 16.26
CA VAL A 167 -19.48 14.19 16.74
C VAL A 167 -18.79 12.89 17.16
N LYS A 168 -19.44 12.06 17.97
CA LYS A 168 -18.86 10.78 18.44
C LYS A 168 -18.61 9.80 17.28
N ASN A 169 -19.48 9.77 16.28
CA ASN A 169 -19.26 8.98 15.07
C ASN A 169 -18.03 9.47 14.30
N PHE A 170 -17.89 10.79 14.17
CA PHE A 170 -16.72 11.40 13.53
C PHE A 170 -15.44 11.05 14.30
N LEU A 171 -15.41 11.15 15.63
CA LEU A 171 -14.25 10.84 16.46
C LEU A 171 -13.82 9.37 16.33
N LEU A 172 -14.77 8.44 16.28
CA LEU A 172 -14.49 7.01 16.05
C LEU A 172 -13.93 6.75 14.65
N ASN A 173 -14.49 7.37 13.63
CA ASN A 173 -13.95 7.30 12.27
C ASN A 173 -12.55 7.90 12.18
N LEU A 174 -12.32 9.02 12.87
CA LEU A 174 -11.02 9.67 12.94
C LEU A 174 -9.99 8.75 13.62
N GLU A 175 -10.32 8.17 14.78
CA GLU A 175 -9.42 7.24 15.48
C GLU A 175 -9.05 6.06 14.59
N THR A 176 -10.04 5.47 13.93
CA THR A 176 -9.83 4.36 13.00
C THR A 176 -8.92 4.76 11.84
N PHE A 177 -9.17 5.92 11.23
CA PHE A 177 -8.33 6.44 10.13
C PHE A 177 -6.88 6.70 10.58
N LEU A 178 -6.71 7.39 11.70
CA LEU A 178 -5.40 7.71 12.25
C LEU A 178 -4.61 6.44 12.55
N ASN A 179 -5.23 5.46 13.20
CA ASN A 179 -4.58 4.22 13.57
C ASN A 179 -4.21 3.38 12.34
N GLU A 180 -5.05 3.39 11.29
CA GLU A 180 -4.71 2.67 10.06
C GLU A 180 -3.47 3.23 9.36
N VAL A 181 -3.27 4.56 9.42
CA VAL A 181 -2.14 5.22 8.77
C VAL A 181 -0.92 5.27 9.67
N TYR A 182 -1.08 5.77 10.90
CA TYR A 182 0.05 6.00 11.81
C TYR A 182 0.67 4.72 12.36
N VAL A 183 -0.13 3.70 12.65
CA VAL A 183 0.41 2.40 13.08
C VAL A 183 1.24 1.80 11.95
N ARG A 184 0.69 1.79 10.73
CA ARG A 184 1.35 1.19 9.57
C ARG A 184 2.66 1.90 9.20
N ASP A 185 2.65 3.25 9.15
CA ASP A 185 3.77 4.00 8.56
C ASP A 185 4.76 4.51 9.63
N ILE A 186 4.28 4.75 10.86
CA ILE A 186 5.05 5.44 11.89
C ILE A 186 5.31 4.57 13.12
N GLY A 187 4.38 3.69 13.47
CA GLY A 187 4.41 2.95 14.73
C GLY A 187 3.81 3.75 15.90
N LEU A 188 2.84 4.63 15.61
CA LEU A 188 2.03 5.35 16.59
C LEU A 188 0.60 4.86 16.55
N LYS A 189 -0.01 4.69 17.73
CA LYS A 189 -1.43 4.39 17.91
C LYS A 189 -2.07 5.49 18.76
N PHE A 190 -3.24 5.94 18.35
CA PHE A 190 -4.02 6.92 19.09
C PHE A 190 -5.22 6.26 19.76
N SER A 191 -5.54 6.78 20.96
CA SER A 191 -6.80 6.53 21.64
C SER A 191 -7.44 7.89 21.89
N ILE A 192 -8.57 8.17 21.27
CA ILE A 192 -9.25 9.46 21.44
C ILE A 192 -9.89 9.50 22.83
N VAL A 193 -9.68 10.62 23.51
CA VAL A 193 -10.24 10.87 24.86
C VAL A 193 -11.75 11.04 24.74
N ASP A 194 -12.53 10.10 25.30
CA ASP A 194 -14.00 10.17 25.34
C ASP A 194 -14.46 10.99 26.54
N ASP A 195 -14.43 12.32 26.39
CA ASP A 195 -14.89 13.26 27.41
C ASP A 195 -15.77 14.34 26.76
N ASN A 196 -17.05 14.37 27.16
CA ASN A 196 -18.03 15.31 26.60
C ASN A 196 -17.68 16.79 26.86
N ARG A 197 -16.82 17.10 27.84
CA ARG A 197 -16.34 18.47 28.09
C ARG A 197 -15.52 19.03 26.92
N LEU A 198 -14.96 18.14 26.08
CA LEU A 198 -14.27 18.51 24.85
C LEU A 198 -15.20 18.86 23.68
N ILE A 199 -16.51 18.75 23.86
CA ILE A 199 -17.53 19.09 22.85
C ILE A 199 -18.32 20.29 23.36
N ILE A 200 -18.07 21.46 22.78
CA ILE A 200 -18.72 22.71 23.19
C ILE A 200 -20.12 22.78 22.56
N GLN A 201 -21.14 22.51 23.35
CA GLN A 201 -22.53 22.37 22.87
C GLN A 201 -23.38 23.65 23.00
N GLU A 202 -22.89 24.66 23.71
CA GLU A 202 -23.62 25.90 23.99
C GLU A 202 -22.92 27.10 23.34
N ALA A 203 -23.67 27.94 22.61
CA ALA A 203 -23.14 29.10 21.94
C ALA A 203 -22.44 30.10 22.89
N ALA A 204 -22.98 30.23 24.12
CA ALA A 204 -22.39 31.09 25.14
C ALA A 204 -21.03 30.63 25.66
N LYS A 205 -20.66 29.38 25.40
CA LYS A 205 -19.40 28.76 25.78
C LYS A 205 -18.43 28.63 24.61
N GLN A 206 -18.73 29.17 23.43
CA GLN A 206 -17.84 29.11 22.26
C GLN A 206 -16.48 29.72 22.61
N LEU A 207 -15.41 28.97 22.30
CA LEU A 207 -14.04 29.34 22.69
C LEU A 207 -13.33 30.19 21.62
N TYR A 208 -13.63 29.93 20.35
CA TYR A 208 -12.85 30.44 19.23
C TYR A 208 -13.68 31.24 18.21
N ASN A 209 -14.56 32.10 18.70
CA ASN A 209 -15.33 32.98 17.83
C ASN A 209 -14.42 34.00 17.15
N GLN A 210 -14.45 34.06 15.81
CA GLN A 210 -13.65 35.00 14.98
C GLN A 210 -12.15 35.00 15.31
N LYS A 211 -11.57 33.84 15.64
CA LYS A 211 -10.14 33.69 15.91
C LYS A 211 -9.39 33.20 14.68
N SER A 212 -8.17 33.71 14.49
CA SER A 212 -7.26 33.13 13.50
C SER A 212 -6.83 31.72 13.94
N ARG A 213 -6.42 30.86 13.01
CA ARG A 213 -5.84 29.56 13.39
C ARG A 213 -4.62 29.70 14.29
N ARG A 214 -3.85 30.78 14.13
CA ARG A 214 -2.72 31.09 15.00
C ARG A 214 -3.18 31.30 16.44
N ASP A 215 -4.20 32.15 16.66
CA ASP A 215 -4.76 32.37 18.02
C ASP A 215 -5.32 31.10 18.61
N ILE A 216 -5.91 30.23 17.77
CA ILE A 216 -6.44 28.94 18.23
C ILE A 216 -5.34 28.06 18.77
N ILE A 217 -4.27 27.81 18.01
CA ILE A 217 -3.18 26.91 18.44
C ILE A 217 -2.36 27.45 19.61
N GLU A 218 -2.26 28.77 19.76
CA GLU A 218 -1.56 29.41 20.88
C GLU A 218 -2.26 29.19 22.20
N ASN A 219 -3.58 29.09 22.21
CA ASN A 219 -4.38 28.94 23.42
C ASN A 219 -4.95 27.52 23.63
N SER A 220 -4.89 26.66 22.63
CA SER A 220 -5.55 25.35 22.66
C SER A 220 -5.08 24.42 23.77
N THR A 221 -3.79 24.39 24.07
CA THR A 221 -3.25 23.56 25.16
C THR A 221 -3.83 23.99 26.50
N GLU A 222 -3.87 25.29 26.78
CA GLU A 222 -4.46 25.84 28.01
C GLU A 222 -5.96 25.52 28.10
N LYS A 223 -6.71 25.74 27.02
CA LYS A 223 -8.15 25.44 26.98
C LYS A 223 -8.49 23.96 27.18
N ILE A 224 -7.73 23.07 26.58
CA ILE A 224 -7.92 21.63 26.80
C ILE A 224 -7.57 21.26 28.25
N ASN A 225 -6.52 21.86 28.83
CA ASN A 225 -6.15 21.65 30.23
C ASN A 225 -7.22 22.16 31.20
N GLU A 226 -7.84 23.32 30.92
CA GLU A 226 -8.96 23.86 31.70
C GLU A 226 -10.17 22.91 31.70
N LEU A 227 -10.48 22.30 30.55
CA LEU A 227 -11.65 21.44 30.38
C LEU A 227 -11.47 20.08 31.04
N ILE A 228 -10.34 19.42 30.83
CA ILE A 228 -10.16 18.00 31.24
C ILE A 228 -8.97 17.74 32.15
N GLY A 229 -8.03 18.69 32.29
CA GLY A 229 -6.80 18.53 33.03
C GLY A 229 -5.62 18.08 32.16
N ASP A 230 -4.44 18.57 32.50
CA ASP A 230 -3.19 18.36 31.72
C ASP A 230 -2.73 16.89 31.65
N LYS A 231 -3.10 16.07 32.64
CA LYS A 231 -2.75 14.65 32.72
C LYS A 231 -3.66 13.70 31.96
N GLN A 232 -4.78 14.19 31.43
CA GLN A 232 -5.79 13.34 30.78
C GLN A 232 -5.48 13.05 29.32
N TYR A 233 -4.52 13.74 28.72
CA TYR A 233 -4.16 13.57 27.32
C TYR A 233 -2.68 13.81 27.07
N ASP A 234 -2.17 13.27 25.96
CA ASP A 234 -0.75 13.37 25.58
C ASP A 234 -0.55 14.34 24.42
N ILE A 235 -1.53 14.45 23.53
CA ILE A 235 -1.55 15.34 22.37
C ILE A 235 -2.98 15.82 22.14
N GLY A 236 -3.16 17.01 21.56
CA GLY A 236 -4.49 17.56 21.32
C GLY A 236 -4.58 18.35 20.02
N ILE A 237 -5.82 18.46 19.53
CA ILE A 237 -6.18 19.24 18.35
C ILE A 237 -7.55 19.88 18.54
N VAL A 238 -7.74 21.05 17.93
CA VAL A 238 -9.01 21.78 17.96
C VAL A 238 -9.67 21.75 16.58
N ILE A 239 -10.93 21.36 16.56
CA ILE A 239 -11.81 21.46 15.40
C ILE A 239 -12.59 22.77 15.55
N ALA A 240 -12.17 23.78 14.78
CA ALA A 240 -12.79 25.09 14.74
C ALA A 240 -12.46 25.77 13.39
N PRO A 241 -13.34 26.63 12.86
CA PRO A 241 -13.02 27.40 11.68
C PRO A 241 -12.03 28.51 12.06
N GLY A 242 -10.98 28.67 11.25
CA GLY A 242 -10.16 29.88 11.32
C GLY A 242 -10.78 31.01 10.53
N THR A 243 -10.37 32.25 10.82
CA THR A 243 -10.79 33.43 10.03
C THR A 243 -10.21 33.45 8.61
N ASP A 244 -9.12 32.76 8.37
CA ASP A 244 -8.56 32.56 7.03
C ASP A 244 -9.14 31.31 6.38
N ALA A 245 -10.09 31.50 5.46
CA ALA A 245 -10.75 30.42 4.72
C ALA A 245 -9.79 29.66 3.77
N THR A 246 -8.57 30.14 3.53
CA THR A 246 -7.56 29.45 2.73
C THR A 246 -6.76 28.44 3.57
N LEU A 247 -6.80 28.51 4.90
CA LEU A 247 -6.09 27.61 5.79
C LEU A 247 -7.02 26.48 6.26
N SER A 248 -6.78 25.25 5.83
CA SER A 248 -7.48 24.05 6.30
C SER A 248 -7.00 23.60 7.68
N GLY A 249 -5.74 23.87 8.03
CA GLY A 249 -5.14 23.53 9.30
C GLY A 249 -3.91 24.36 9.64
N LEU A 250 -3.47 24.23 10.89
CA LEU A 250 -2.22 24.79 11.40
C LEU A 250 -1.81 24.02 12.65
N ALA A 251 -0.52 23.74 12.81
CA ALA A 251 0.02 23.16 14.04
C ALA A 251 1.35 23.77 14.42
N PHE A 252 1.70 23.69 15.72
CA PHE A 252 3.06 23.95 16.18
C PHE A 252 3.97 22.82 15.74
N PHE A 253 4.99 23.14 14.99
CA PHE A 253 6.01 22.16 14.62
C PHE A 253 6.69 21.58 15.84
N SER A 254 6.72 20.25 15.96
CA SER A 254 7.22 19.53 17.13
C SER A 254 6.53 19.91 18.46
N GLY A 255 5.32 20.48 18.38
CA GLY A 255 4.55 20.89 19.56
C GLY A 255 4.18 19.73 20.48
N GLY A 256 3.92 18.56 19.90
CA GLY A 256 3.58 17.33 20.61
C GLY A 256 4.67 16.84 21.59
N PHE A 257 5.90 17.31 21.42
CA PHE A 257 7.02 17.02 22.34
C PHE A 257 7.19 18.05 23.48
N ARG A 258 6.28 19.03 23.57
CA ARG A 258 6.35 20.11 24.58
C ARG A 258 5.03 20.21 25.34
N LEU A 259 5.07 20.11 26.66
CA LEU A 259 3.85 20.15 27.50
C LEU A 259 3.00 21.39 27.25
N VAL A 260 3.63 22.54 27.04
CA VAL A 260 2.95 23.83 26.81
C VAL A 260 2.34 23.98 25.42
N ARG A 261 2.64 23.06 24.49
CA ARG A 261 2.18 23.09 23.09
C ARG A 261 1.58 21.77 22.62
N LYS A 262 1.40 20.81 23.52
CA LYS A 262 0.91 19.46 23.17
C LYS A 262 -0.50 19.44 22.55
N GLY A 263 -1.31 20.44 22.84
CA GLY A 263 -2.64 20.64 22.22
C GLY A 263 -2.62 21.63 21.06
N GLY A 264 -1.44 22.09 20.60
CA GLY A 264 -1.26 23.19 19.68
C GLY A 264 -1.44 22.85 18.22
N ALA A 265 -2.59 22.26 17.85
CA ALA A 265 -3.01 22.08 16.48
C ALA A 265 -4.48 22.48 16.30
N SER A 266 -4.86 22.91 15.11
CA SER A 266 -6.23 23.18 14.70
C SER A 266 -6.44 22.75 13.25
N ALA A 267 -7.60 22.16 12.96
CA ALA A 267 -7.97 21.71 11.64
C ALA A 267 -9.49 21.86 11.40
N ILE A 268 -9.89 21.76 10.12
CA ILE A 268 -11.27 21.45 9.75
C ILE A 268 -11.61 20.00 10.12
N ALA A 269 -12.88 19.66 10.22
CA ALA A 269 -13.37 18.32 10.54
C ALA A 269 -13.16 17.33 9.38
N GLU A 270 -11.90 17.09 9.01
CA GLU A 270 -11.50 16.17 7.95
C GLU A 270 -10.32 15.30 8.39
N ASN A 271 -10.47 13.97 8.26
CA ASN A 271 -9.51 13.00 8.77
C ASN A 271 -8.09 13.21 8.23
N ALA A 272 -7.94 13.46 6.93
CA ALA A 272 -6.63 13.63 6.32
C ALA A 272 -5.94 14.94 6.75
N THR A 273 -6.69 16.04 6.86
CA THR A 273 -6.18 17.31 7.37
C THR A 273 -5.76 17.17 8.84
N ILE A 274 -6.57 16.51 9.67
CA ILE A 274 -6.22 16.26 11.07
C ILE A 274 -4.97 15.40 11.17
N ALA A 275 -4.86 14.33 10.37
CA ALA A 275 -3.66 13.50 10.32
C ALA A 275 -2.41 14.30 9.92
N HIS A 276 -2.54 15.22 8.96
CA HIS A 276 -1.48 16.11 8.52
C HIS A 276 -1.00 17.02 9.67
N GLU A 277 -1.91 17.69 10.36
CA GLU A 277 -1.56 18.61 11.45
C GLU A 277 -0.95 17.87 12.65
N ILE A 278 -1.43 16.66 12.95
CA ILE A 278 -0.80 15.78 13.93
C ILE A 278 0.64 15.42 13.49
N GLY A 279 0.88 15.21 12.19
CA GLY A 279 2.21 15.00 11.65
C GLY A 279 3.17 16.14 12.02
N HIS A 280 2.74 17.39 11.89
CA HIS A 280 3.51 18.56 12.30
C HIS A 280 3.78 18.60 13.82
N LEU A 281 2.80 18.24 14.64
CA LEU A 281 3.01 18.13 16.08
C LEU A 281 4.10 17.13 16.44
N PHE A 282 4.30 16.09 15.63
CA PHE A 282 5.41 15.14 15.76
C PHE A 282 6.66 15.50 14.94
N GLY A 283 6.73 16.71 14.38
CA GLY A 283 7.92 17.25 13.73
C GLY A 283 8.08 16.86 12.27
N ALA A 284 7.02 16.47 11.61
CA ALA A 284 7.03 16.27 10.16
C ALA A 284 7.01 17.61 9.41
N ASP A 285 7.89 17.78 8.44
CA ASP A 285 7.84 18.86 7.44
C ASP A 285 6.92 18.48 6.28
N HIS A 286 6.55 19.48 5.48
CA HIS A 286 5.98 19.23 4.16
C HIS A 286 6.98 18.49 3.26
N THR A 287 6.47 17.61 2.39
CA THR A 287 7.28 16.79 1.48
C THR A 287 7.70 17.55 0.21
N PHE A 288 7.14 18.74 -0.02
CA PHE A 288 7.49 19.63 -1.13
C PHE A 288 8.38 20.77 -0.66
N LYS A 289 9.05 21.42 -1.61
CA LYS A 289 9.99 22.52 -1.35
C LYS A 289 9.35 23.60 -0.49
N ASN A 290 9.88 23.77 0.72
CA ASN A 290 9.58 24.90 1.55
C ASN A 290 10.70 25.94 1.41
N ALA A 291 10.36 27.17 1.06
CA ALA A 291 11.33 28.26 0.86
C ALA A 291 12.07 28.63 2.16
N TYR A 292 11.57 28.14 3.32
CA TYR A 292 12.00 28.62 4.62
C TYR A 292 12.89 27.66 5.43
N SER A 293 12.95 26.36 5.08
CA SER A 293 13.82 25.43 5.83
C SER A 293 14.88 24.80 4.92
N GLY A 294 16.15 25.18 5.13
CA GLY A 294 17.29 24.59 4.43
C GLY A 294 17.55 23.10 4.72
N ASN A 295 16.70 22.48 5.54
CA ASN A 295 16.82 21.10 6.01
C ASN A 295 15.65 20.18 5.63
N SER A 296 14.63 20.71 4.95
CA SER A 296 13.50 19.90 4.49
C SER A 296 13.94 18.87 3.45
N LEU A 297 13.50 17.63 3.64
CA LEU A 297 13.69 16.58 2.67
C LEU A 297 12.58 16.69 1.62
N TYR A 298 12.97 17.06 0.43
CA TYR A 298 12.07 17.17 -0.71
C TYR A 298 11.90 15.79 -1.38
N THR A 299 10.68 15.30 -1.41
CA THR A 299 10.38 13.96 -1.95
C THR A 299 9.38 13.97 -3.07
N GLU A 300 8.51 14.95 -3.08
CA GLU A 300 7.44 15.07 -4.07
C GLU A 300 7.07 16.55 -4.27
N PRO A 301 6.47 16.91 -5.40
CA PRO A 301 5.97 18.24 -5.59
C PRO A 301 4.75 18.52 -4.70
N ARG A 302 4.45 19.81 -4.52
CA ARG A 302 3.20 20.24 -3.87
C ARG A 302 2.00 19.60 -4.58
N TYR A 303 1.01 19.16 -3.82
CA TYR A 303 -0.10 18.33 -4.28
C TYR A 303 0.37 16.94 -4.76
N GLY A 304 1.42 16.41 -4.13
CA GLY A 304 1.87 15.04 -4.28
C GLY A 304 0.87 14.03 -3.71
N GLN A 305 1.33 12.83 -3.41
CA GLN A 305 0.41 11.74 -3.03
C GLN A 305 0.44 11.40 -1.54
N SER A 306 1.44 11.88 -0.78
CA SER A 306 1.50 11.63 0.65
C SER A 306 0.70 12.66 1.45
N LEU A 307 0.41 12.33 2.72
CA LEU A 307 -0.32 13.22 3.63
C LEU A 307 0.35 14.57 3.79
N MET A 308 1.68 14.60 3.93
CA MET A 308 2.43 15.87 4.07
C MET A 308 2.66 16.59 2.74
N GLY A 309 2.20 16.02 1.62
CA GLY A 309 2.31 16.57 0.27
C GLY A 309 1.10 17.38 -0.21
N TYR A 310 0.09 17.58 0.63
CA TYR A 310 -1.21 18.18 0.26
C TYR A 310 -1.96 17.38 -0.80
N SER A 311 -1.93 16.05 -0.70
CA SER A 311 -2.71 15.22 -1.60
C SER A 311 -4.19 15.50 -1.47
N ASN A 312 -4.83 15.81 -2.58
CA ASN A 312 -6.29 15.90 -2.68
C ASN A 312 -6.91 14.55 -3.02
N ASN A 313 -6.09 13.66 -3.56
CA ASN A 313 -6.48 12.36 -4.05
C ASN A 313 -5.45 11.35 -3.56
N PHE A 314 -5.81 10.46 -2.69
CA PHE A 314 -4.94 9.38 -2.23
C PHE A 314 -5.16 8.11 -3.09
N PRO A 315 -4.67 8.05 -4.33
CA PRO A 315 -4.95 6.90 -5.21
C PRO A 315 -4.39 5.59 -4.68
N ASP A 316 -3.34 5.67 -3.85
CA ASP A 316 -2.78 4.53 -3.13
C ASP A 316 -3.30 4.45 -1.67
N GLY A 317 -4.36 5.19 -1.33
CA GLY A 317 -4.80 5.43 0.04
C GLY A 317 -3.88 6.41 0.79
N ALA A 318 -4.34 6.92 1.94
CA ALA A 318 -3.55 7.84 2.75
C ALA A 318 -2.29 7.16 3.30
N PHE A 319 -1.14 7.85 3.23
CA PHE A 319 0.14 7.35 3.75
C PHE A 319 1.12 8.48 4.06
N PHE A 320 2.14 8.18 4.87
CA PHE A 320 3.30 9.03 5.07
C PHE A 320 4.47 8.56 4.19
N SER A 321 5.22 9.53 3.66
CA SER A 321 6.46 9.23 2.93
C SER A 321 7.54 8.68 3.87
N LEU A 322 8.53 7.98 3.33
CA LEU A 322 9.69 7.50 4.11
C LEU A 322 10.42 8.63 4.83
N PRO A 323 10.68 9.80 4.22
CA PRO A 323 11.24 10.95 4.94
C PRO A 323 10.36 11.46 6.07
N THR A 324 9.06 11.53 5.90
CA THR A 324 8.14 11.90 6.98
C THR A 324 8.19 10.88 8.12
N ALA A 325 8.14 9.59 7.79
CA ALA A 325 8.27 8.52 8.77
C ALA A 325 9.61 8.63 9.52
N TYR A 326 10.70 8.90 8.81
CA TYR A 326 12.02 9.11 9.40
C TYR A 326 12.01 10.29 10.39
N GLN A 327 11.46 11.45 9.99
CA GLN A 327 11.39 12.64 10.86
C GLN A 327 10.65 12.35 12.15
N ILE A 328 9.43 11.82 12.05
CA ILE A 328 8.60 11.52 13.23
C ILE A 328 9.28 10.46 14.12
N ARG A 329 9.76 9.36 13.53
CA ARG A 329 10.41 8.29 14.29
C ARG A 329 11.71 8.73 14.93
N SER A 330 12.48 9.62 14.28
CA SER A 330 13.67 10.21 14.89
C SER A 330 13.35 10.95 16.18
N GLY A 331 12.22 11.64 16.24
CA GLY A 331 11.75 12.32 17.45
C GLY A 331 11.30 11.35 18.53
N ILE A 332 10.66 10.22 18.15
CA ILE A 332 10.05 9.29 19.11
C ILE A 332 11.07 8.27 19.62
N VAL A 333 11.84 7.64 18.72
CA VAL A 333 12.76 6.54 19.06
C VAL A 333 14.07 7.07 19.66
N ASN A 334 14.62 8.15 19.11
CA ASN A 334 15.86 8.75 19.57
C ASN A 334 15.66 9.64 20.80
N ARG A 335 14.99 9.22 21.78
CA ARG A 335 14.70 9.81 23.13
C ARG A 335 15.53 11.04 23.57
N SER A 336 16.49 11.50 22.76
CA SER A 336 17.32 12.69 23.03
C SER A 336 16.52 13.99 23.08
N TYR A 337 15.36 14.04 22.42
CA TYR A 337 14.42 15.17 22.48
C TYR A 337 13.53 15.16 23.72
N PHE A 338 13.36 14.00 24.38
CA PHE A 338 12.61 13.88 25.63
C PHE A 338 13.44 14.23 26.86
N LYS A 339 14.67 14.72 26.70
CA LYS A 339 15.48 15.24 27.79
C LYS A 339 14.98 16.56 28.40
N ASP A 340 13.90 17.12 27.81
CA ASP A 340 13.23 18.22 28.48
C ASP A 340 12.55 17.67 29.74
N SER A 341 13.11 18.03 30.91
CA SER A 341 12.83 17.56 32.25
C SER A 341 11.35 17.70 32.70
N GLN A 342 10.49 18.17 31.83
CA GLN A 342 9.08 18.45 32.10
C GLN A 342 8.10 17.34 31.66
N ARG A 343 8.57 16.30 31.00
CA ARG A 343 7.73 15.16 30.59
C ARG A 343 7.86 13.94 31.52
N THR A 344 8.11 14.17 32.78
CA THR A 344 8.38 13.12 33.75
C THR A 344 7.15 12.38 34.28
N GLN A 345 5.95 12.75 33.88
CA GLN A 345 4.72 12.10 34.36
C GLN A 345 3.77 11.85 33.21
N LEU A 346 4.04 10.82 32.45
CA LEU A 346 3.08 10.23 31.53
C LEU A 346 2.28 9.17 32.30
N VAL A 347 0.97 9.20 32.25
CA VAL A 347 0.12 8.18 32.87
C VAL A 347 -0.44 7.22 31.83
N ASN A 348 -0.47 5.93 32.14
CA ASN A 348 -1.06 4.94 31.26
C ASN A 348 -2.59 5.03 31.24
N ARG A 349 -3.25 4.22 30.41
CA ARG A 349 -4.70 4.14 30.27
C ARG A 349 -5.43 3.93 31.62
N ASN A 350 -4.75 3.42 32.65
CA ASN A 350 -5.29 3.17 33.98
C ASN A 350 -4.94 4.30 34.97
N GLY A 351 -4.36 5.42 34.51
CA GLY A 351 -3.98 6.54 35.36
C GLY A 351 -2.71 6.34 36.18
N ASN A 352 -1.95 5.26 35.95
CA ASN A 352 -0.70 5.00 36.65
C ASN A 352 0.43 5.85 36.06
N ASP A 353 1.28 6.38 36.94
CA ASP A 353 2.49 7.08 36.54
C ASP A 353 3.43 6.11 35.78
N VAL A 354 3.79 6.49 34.56
CA VAL A 354 4.64 5.70 33.68
C VAL A 354 5.88 6.48 33.28
N SER A 355 6.33 7.35 34.17
CA SER A 355 7.56 8.12 34.01
C SER A 355 8.82 7.27 33.77
N ASN A 356 8.77 5.99 34.12
CA ASN A 356 9.71 5.00 33.63
C ASN A 356 9.28 4.60 32.21
N PHE A 357 9.81 5.30 31.27
CA PHE A 357 9.56 5.28 29.82
C PHE A 357 9.53 3.89 29.15
N ASN A 358 9.85 2.83 29.86
CA ASN A 358 10.15 1.56 29.25
C ASN A 358 8.95 0.68 28.92
N TYR A 359 7.75 0.89 29.48
CA TYR A 359 6.69 -0.13 29.31
C TYR A 359 5.24 0.35 29.24
N ALA A 360 4.96 1.61 29.46
CA ALA A 360 3.60 2.02 29.73
C ALA A 360 2.85 2.67 28.56
N TYR A 361 3.56 3.08 27.54
CA TYR A 361 3.01 3.66 26.31
C TYR A 361 3.20 2.78 25.11
N GLY A 362 3.61 1.55 25.27
CA GLY A 362 3.90 0.70 24.15
C GLY A 362 3.25 -0.68 24.29
N ILE A 363 2.62 -1.12 23.25
CA ILE A 363 2.32 -2.53 23.08
C ILE A 363 3.61 -3.14 22.53
N LYS A 364 4.21 -4.08 23.29
CA LYS A 364 5.35 -4.82 22.78
C LYS A 364 4.88 -5.68 21.62
N THR A 365 5.44 -5.45 20.45
CA THR A 365 5.21 -6.23 19.24
C THR A 365 6.43 -7.06 18.93
N GLU A 366 6.36 -7.92 17.93
CA GLU A 366 7.55 -8.61 17.47
C GLU A 366 8.52 -7.62 16.83
N SER A 367 9.78 -7.65 17.25
CA SER A 367 10.83 -6.78 16.73
C SER A 367 11.36 -7.19 15.36
N SER A 368 10.92 -8.35 14.86
CA SER A 368 11.38 -8.87 13.57
C SER A 368 10.70 -8.15 12.41
N PHE A 369 11.47 -7.74 11.43
CA PHE A 369 11.01 -7.03 10.23
C PHE A 369 11.74 -7.56 8.98
N PRO A 370 11.18 -7.35 7.77
CA PRO A 370 11.78 -7.80 6.54
C PRO A 370 13.17 -7.19 6.33
N THR A 371 14.12 -8.01 5.92
CA THR A 371 15.51 -7.59 5.69
C THR A 371 15.83 -7.61 4.21
N ILE A 372 16.37 -6.50 3.70
CA ILE A 372 16.83 -6.35 2.31
C ILE A 372 18.11 -7.16 2.09
N ASP A 373 18.14 -7.96 1.02
CA ASP A 373 19.36 -8.59 0.54
C ASP A 373 20.25 -7.54 -0.15
N ARG A 374 21.15 -6.95 0.62
CA ARG A 374 22.04 -5.89 0.16
C ARG A 374 23.03 -6.33 -0.90
N THR A 375 23.26 -7.65 -1.03
CA THR A 375 24.17 -8.19 -2.08
C THR A 375 23.54 -8.06 -3.49
N LYS A 376 22.23 -7.79 -3.55
CA LYS A 376 21.45 -7.62 -4.78
C LYS A 376 21.10 -6.16 -5.08
N LEU A 377 21.63 -5.22 -4.31
CA LEU A 377 21.51 -3.79 -4.54
C LEU A 377 22.91 -3.17 -4.69
N GLN A 378 23.08 -2.28 -5.65
CA GLN A 378 24.27 -1.45 -5.77
C GLN A 378 24.05 -0.13 -5.01
N GLU A 379 25.11 0.40 -4.44
CA GLU A 379 25.09 1.71 -3.77
C GLU A 379 24.79 2.84 -4.75
N THR A 380 25.31 2.70 -6.00
CA THR A 380 25.15 3.67 -7.06
C THR A 380 24.89 2.97 -8.38
N TYR A 381 23.84 3.39 -9.06
CA TYR A 381 23.56 3.03 -10.44
C TYR A 381 23.79 4.25 -11.33
N THR A 382 24.39 4.06 -12.49
CA THR A 382 24.50 5.11 -13.51
C THR A 382 23.70 4.69 -14.74
N ILE A 383 22.78 5.53 -15.18
CA ILE A 383 21.93 5.28 -16.35
C ILE A 383 22.01 6.44 -17.34
N PRO A 384 21.88 6.17 -18.65
CA PRO A 384 21.78 7.23 -19.64
C PRO A 384 20.46 8.03 -19.45
N LYS A 385 20.47 9.29 -19.86
CA LYS A 385 19.26 10.12 -19.93
C LYS A 385 18.16 9.41 -20.71
N ASP A 386 16.90 9.74 -20.35
CA ASP A 386 15.70 9.22 -21.00
C ASP A 386 15.55 7.69 -20.95
N THR A 387 16.30 7.02 -20.07
CA THR A 387 16.19 5.58 -19.81
C THR A 387 15.21 5.32 -18.67
N TYR A 388 14.28 4.40 -18.84
CA TYR A 388 13.42 3.93 -17.76
C TYR A 388 14.20 3.16 -16.72
N PHE A 389 13.83 3.28 -15.47
CA PHE A 389 14.43 2.52 -14.38
C PHE A 389 13.42 2.07 -13.34
N GLN A 390 13.80 1.04 -12.60
CA GLN A 390 13.01 0.42 -11.54
C GLN A 390 13.91 -0.13 -10.45
N PHE A 391 13.42 -0.21 -9.23
CA PHE A 391 14.11 -0.98 -8.18
C PHE A 391 13.47 -2.35 -8.03
N ARG A 392 14.25 -3.40 -8.16
CA ARG A 392 13.88 -4.77 -7.83
C ARG A 392 14.55 -5.12 -6.50
N ILE A 393 13.77 -5.18 -5.44
CA ILE A 393 14.28 -5.39 -4.09
C ILE A 393 14.10 -6.85 -3.72
N LYS A 394 15.20 -7.54 -3.39
CA LYS A 394 15.14 -8.85 -2.75
C LYS A 394 15.15 -8.65 -1.25
N ALA A 395 14.21 -9.29 -0.56
CA ALA A 395 14.11 -9.23 0.89
C ALA A 395 13.54 -10.55 1.44
N THR A 396 13.83 -10.82 2.70
CA THR A 396 13.29 -11.95 3.44
C THR A 396 12.49 -11.45 4.63
N SER A 397 11.37 -12.09 4.92
CA SER A 397 10.57 -11.84 6.11
C SER A 397 10.76 -13.01 7.08
N PRO A 398 11.20 -12.76 8.33
CA PRO A 398 11.48 -13.84 9.28
C PRO A 398 10.24 -14.68 9.63
N ASN A 399 9.04 -14.12 9.54
CA ASN A 399 7.79 -14.77 9.90
C ASN A 399 6.92 -15.12 8.68
N ASN A 400 7.49 -15.14 7.47
CA ASN A 400 6.78 -15.31 6.20
C ASN A 400 5.61 -14.32 6.01
N LEU A 401 5.62 -13.22 6.73
CA LEU A 401 4.63 -12.15 6.55
C LEU A 401 4.83 -11.46 5.21
N PRO A 402 3.78 -10.93 4.61
CA PRO A 402 3.88 -10.13 3.40
C PRO A 402 4.86 -8.97 3.59
N ILE A 403 5.62 -8.63 2.56
CA ILE A 403 6.61 -7.56 2.58
C ILE A 403 6.07 -6.37 1.78
N TYR A 404 6.05 -5.18 2.40
CA TYR A 404 5.88 -3.93 1.68
C TYR A 404 7.23 -3.47 1.13
N TYR A 405 7.26 -3.24 -0.17
CA TYR A 405 8.39 -2.69 -0.89
C TYR A 405 8.14 -1.22 -1.20
N THR A 406 9.07 -0.36 -0.85
CA THR A 406 8.96 1.09 -1.04
C THR A 406 10.26 1.65 -1.57
N ALA A 407 10.20 2.53 -2.55
CA ALA A 407 11.34 3.35 -2.97
C ALA A 407 10.85 4.77 -3.27
N GLN A 408 11.53 5.76 -2.72
CA GLN A 408 11.12 7.15 -2.83
C GLN A 408 12.32 8.05 -3.05
N LEU A 409 12.17 9.01 -3.95
CA LEU A 409 13.18 10.04 -4.14
C LEU A 409 13.31 10.87 -2.87
N THR A 410 14.55 11.16 -2.49
CA THR A 410 14.86 11.99 -1.33
C THR A 410 15.93 12.99 -1.74
N SER A 411 15.59 14.27 -1.79
CA SER A 411 16.54 15.34 -2.17
C SER A 411 16.48 16.51 -1.20
N ARG A 412 17.48 17.38 -1.23
CA ARG A 412 17.43 18.65 -0.47
C ARG A 412 16.65 19.71 -1.26
N ALA A 413 15.97 20.59 -0.53
CA ALA A 413 15.39 21.79 -1.13
C ALA A 413 16.46 22.57 -1.89
N GLY A 414 16.21 22.90 -3.17
CA GLY A 414 17.14 23.66 -4.02
C GLY A 414 17.79 22.86 -5.16
N VAL A 415 17.74 21.54 -5.14
CA VAL A 415 18.11 20.71 -6.29
C VAL A 415 16.93 20.69 -7.26
N ASN A 416 17.20 20.56 -8.57
CA ASN A 416 16.19 20.52 -9.64
C ASN A 416 14.97 19.70 -9.23
N ASP A 417 13.78 20.28 -9.44
CA ASP A 417 12.51 19.71 -8.99
C ASP A 417 12.38 18.24 -9.38
N PRO A 418 12.27 17.34 -8.40
CA PRO A 418 12.00 15.93 -8.71
C PRO A 418 10.64 15.84 -9.37
N LYS A 419 10.60 15.12 -10.48
CA LYS A 419 9.37 14.90 -11.24
C LYS A 419 8.70 13.57 -10.89
N PHE A 420 9.13 12.94 -9.79
CA PHE A 420 8.61 11.64 -9.39
C PHE A 420 7.54 11.78 -8.32
N LEU A 421 6.45 11.05 -8.49
CA LEU A 421 5.44 10.91 -7.45
C LEU A 421 5.93 9.95 -6.38
N THR A 422 5.77 10.35 -5.14
CA THR A 422 5.94 9.46 -4.00
C THR A 422 4.78 8.47 -3.96
N ARG A 423 5.07 7.17 -3.86
CA ARG A 423 4.07 6.11 -3.84
C ARG A 423 4.13 5.38 -2.50
N LYS A 424 2.96 4.92 -2.04
CA LYS A 424 2.85 4.04 -0.89
C LYS A 424 3.51 2.69 -1.19
N GLY A 425 4.13 2.08 -0.17
CA GLY A 425 4.64 0.71 -0.26
C GLY A 425 3.53 -0.29 -0.57
N LYS A 426 3.84 -1.30 -1.37
CA LYS A 426 2.91 -2.36 -1.78
C LYS A 426 3.55 -3.73 -1.65
N THR A 427 2.74 -4.75 -1.33
CA THR A 427 3.20 -6.14 -1.29
C THR A 427 3.50 -6.68 -2.68
N GLU A 428 2.77 -6.21 -3.69
CA GLU A 428 2.91 -6.62 -5.09
C GLU A 428 3.71 -5.59 -5.90
N GLY A 429 4.25 -4.57 -5.22
CA GLY A 429 4.94 -3.44 -5.85
C GLY A 429 6.40 -3.69 -6.23
N ASN A 430 6.82 -4.93 -6.40
CA ASN A 430 8.19 -5.25 -6.76
C ASN A 430 8.26 -5.89 -8.16
N PRO A 431 8.89 -5.26 -9.16
CA PRO A 431 9.75 -4.08 -9.08
C PRO A 431 8.99 -2.76 -8.92
N ILE A 432 9.63 -1.81 -8.23
CA ILE A 432 9.09 -0.47 -8.01
C ILE A 432 9.47 0.41 -9.20
N THR A 433 8.48 0.95 -9.86
CA THR A 433 8.62 1.89 -10.97
C THR A 433 8.24 3.30 -10.54
N PHE A 434 8.69 4.29 -11.30
CA PHE A 434 8.48 5.70 -10.97
C PHE A 434 7.60 6.36 -12.02
N GLN A 435 6.68 7.21 -11.52
CA GLN A 435 5.77 7.99 -12.34
C GLN A 435 6.10 9.48 -12.21
N THR A 436 5.88 10.25 -13.26
CA THR A 436 5.85 11.70 -13.17
C THR A 436 4.53 12.19 -12.60
N GLN A 437 4.56 13.43 -12.09
CA GLN A 437 3.37 14.18 -11.80
C GLN A 437 2.55 14.41 -13.08
N TYR A 438 1.25 14.22 -12.96
CA TYR A 438 0.23 14.48 -13.99
C TYR A 438 0.17 13.50 -15.16
N SER A 439 -0.51 12.40 -14.93
CA SER A 439 -1.56 12.07 -15.86
C SER A 439 -2.90 12.29 -15.13
N ASP A 440 -3.61 13.36 -15.46
CA ASP A 440 -5.06 13.51 -15.21
C ASP A 440 -5.86 12.36 -15.88
N LEU A 441 -5.18 11.38 -16.37
CA LEU A 441 -5.59 10.35 -17.29
C LEU A 441 -5.78 9.02 -16.58
N GLY A 442 -6.13 9.05 -15.28
CA GLY A 442 -6.76 7.92 -14.61
C GLY A 442 -6.09 6.55 -14.77
N GLY A 443 -4.99 6.31 -14.06
CA GLY A 443 -4.62 4.95 -13.69
C GLY A 443 -3.63 4.19 -14.57
N PHE A 444 -3.06 4.77 -15.61
CA PHE A 444 -1.94 4.15 -16.32
C PHE A 444 -0.61 4.54 -15.73
N ILE A 445 0.28 3.55 -15.65
CA ILE A 445 1.66 3.73 -15.22
C ILE A 445 2.39 4.45 -16.35
N GLU A 446 2.49 5.77 -16.28
CA GLU A 446 3.50 6.48 -17.04
C GLU A 446 4.84 6.23 -16.40
N TYR A 447 5.63 5.37 -17.01
CA TYR A 447 7.02 5.25 -16.62
C TYR A 447 7.74 6.56 -16.94
N THR A 448 8.43 7.12 -15.96
CA THR A 448 9.17 8.34 -16.17
C THR A 448 10.53 8.05 -16.77
N ARG A 449 10.86 8.79 -17.81
CA ARG A 449 12.21 8.90 -18.37
C ARG A 449 12.89 10.10 -17.73
N PRO A 450 13.86 9.92 -16.84
CA PRO A 450 14.57 11.06 -16.26
C PRO A 450 15.44 11.72 -17.32
N ASN A 451 15.19 13.01 -17.58
CA ASN A 451 15.93 13.80 -18.55
C ASN A 451 16.88 14.83 -17.92
N ALA A 452 16.82 15.02 -16.60
CA ALA A 452 17.72 15.90 -15.88
C ALA A 452 18.96 15.12 -15.42
N LYS A 453 20.14 15.61 -15.83
CA LYS A 453 21.43 15.07 -15.36
C LYS A 453 21.62 15.31 -13.88
N GLY A 454 22.34 14.42 -13.24
CA GLY A 454 22.77 14.58 -11.87
C GLY A 454 22.55 13.34 -11.02
N GLU A 455 22.98 13.45 -9.79
CA GLU A 455 22.81 12.43 -8.76
C GLU A 455 21.46 12.62 -8.06
N HIS A 456 20.69 11.55 -8.01
CA HIS A 456 19.41 11.47 -7.31
C HIS A 456 19.50 10.42 -6.21
N LEU A 457 19.17 10.80 -5.00
CA LEU A 457 19.18 9.90 -3.84
C LEU A 457 17.78 9.31 -3.65
N PHE A 458 17.71 7.99 -3.61
CA PHE A 458 16.50 7.25 -3.28
C PHE A 458 16.65 6.55 -1.94
N TRP A 459 15.61 6.58 -1.14
CA TRP A 459 15.47 5.67 -0.02
C TRP A 459 14.65 4.47 -0.44
N VAL A 460 15.24 3.31 -0.24
CA VAL A 460 14.66 2.00 -0.58
C VAL A 460 14.42 1.26 0.72
N ALA A 461 13.19 0.81 0.93
CA ALA A 461 12.79 0.23 2.20
C ALA A 461 11.89 -1.00 2.04
N THR A 462 11.94 -1.86 3.04
CA THR A 462 10.99 -2.95 3.25
C THR A 462 10.40 -2.86 4.65
N SER A 463 9.12 -3.23 4.78
CA SER A 463 8.39 -3.26 6.04
C SER A 463 7.30 -4.32 6.01
N ASN A 464 6.69 -4.63 7.15
CA ASN A 464 5.52 -5.49 7.23
C ASN A 464 4.24 -4.66 7.08
N PRO A 465 3.24 -5.10 6.28
CA PRO A 465 2.03 -4.33 6.03
C PRO A 465 0.97 -4.40 7.13
N ALA A 466 1.16 -5.25 8.13
CA ALA A 466 0.10 -5.55 9.07
C ALA A 466 -0.20 -4.38 10.02
N PRO A 467 -1.42 -3.83 10.03
CA PRO A 467 -1.78 -2.69 10.88
C PRO A 467 -1.84 -3.02 12.38
N GLN A 468 -1.76 -4.30 12.74
CA GLN A 468 -1.76 -4.77 14.13
C GLN A 468 -0.35 -5.01 14.68
N HIS A 469 0.67 -4.97 13.84
CA HIS A 469 2.05 -5.18 14.22
C HIS A 469 2.83 -3.88 13.99
N PHE A 470 3.65 -3.54 14.96
CA PHE A 470 4.52 -2.40 14.85
C PHE A 470 5.44 -2.53 13.62
N VAL A 471 5.51 -1.44 12.86
CA VAL A 471 6.27 -1.42 11.63
C VAL A 471 7.70 -0.95 11.90
N ASN A 472 8.64 -1.88 11.85
CA ASN A 472 10.04 -1.54 11.66
C ASN A 472 10.39 -1.63 10.18
N TYR A 473 11.37 -0.83 9.77
CA TYR A 473 11.83 -0.75 8.39
C TYR A 473 13.25 -1.26 8.27
N ASP A 474 13.53 -2.04 7.24
CA ASP A 474 14.88 -2.07 6.71
C ASP A 474 14.97 -1.08 5.56
N MET A 475 15.79 -0.05 5.72
CA MET A 475 15.91 1.07 4.78
C MET A 475 17.37 1.34 4.44
N VAL A 476 17.64 1.51 3.16
CA VAL A 476 18.96 1.87 2.62
C VAL A 476 18.85 3.06 1.67
N ALA A 477 19.96 3.77 1.48
CA ALA A 477 20.07 4.82 0.48
C ALA A 477 20.75 4.27 -0.79
N VAL A 478 20.12 4.56 -1.93
CA VAL A 478 20.64 4.18 -3.26
C VAL A 478 20.73 5.44 -4.11
N LYS A 479 21.88 5.63 -4.76
CA LYS A 479 22.10 6.74 -5.69
C LYS A 479 21.79 6.30 -7.12
N VAL A 480 21.09 7.16 -7.85
CA VAL A 480 20.91 7.03 -9.30
C VAL A 480 21.54 8.24 -9.97
N ASN A 481 22.63 8.01 -10.67
CA ASN A 481 23.32 9.03 -11.44
C ASN A 481 22.83 9.00 -12.88
N ILE A 482 22.22 10.10 -13.35
CA ILE A 482 21.73 10.27 -14.72
C ILE A 482 22.75 11.07 -15.51
N ALA A 483 23.29 10.47 -16.57
CA ALA A 483 24.37 11.05 -17.36
C ALA A 483 24.03 11.06 -18.86
N ASP A 484 24.78 11.85 -19.64
CA ASP A 484 24.66 11.81 -21.11
C ASP A 484 25.13 10.48 -21.65
N GLY A 485 24.36 9.90 -22.56
CA GLY A 485 24.64 8.63 -23.19
C GLY A 485 23.52 8.23 -24.14
N LYS A 486 23.68 7.11 -24.82
CA LYS A 486 22.63 6.55 -25.66
C LYS A 486 21.56 5.92 -24.78
N THR A 487 20.33 6.42 -24.93
CA THR A 487 19.15 5.92 -24.18
C THR A 487 18.98 4.40 -24.35
N PHE A 488 18.78 3.68 -23.25
CA PHE A 488 18.40 2.28 -23.29
C PHE A 488 16.92 2.16 -23.69
N ALA A 489 16.65 1.82 -24.93
CA ALA A 489 15.30 1.83 -25.49
C ALA A 489 15.14 0.79 -26.59
N ILE A 490 13.94 0.17 -26.69
CA ILE A 490 13.58 -0.67 -27.84
C ILE A 490 13.45 0.23 -29.06
N THR A 491 14.07 -0.15 -30.17
CA THR A 491 14.23 0.69 -31.37
C THR A 491 13.35 0.28 -32.54
N ASN A 492 12.96 -0.98 -32.65
CA ASN A 492 12.01 -1.41 -33.67
C ASN A 492 10.56 -1.17 -33.26
N GLY A 493 9.74 -0.81 -34.24
CA GLY A 493 8.28 -0.72 -34.07
C GLY A 493 7.65 -2.11 -33.93
N MET A 494 6.48 -2.14 -33.33
CA MET A 494 5.64 -3.33 -33.23
C MET A 494 4.47 -3.21 -34.20
N ASN A 495 4.03 -4.34 -34.78
CA ASN A 495 2.74 -4.40 -35.47
C ASN A 495 1.59 -4.27 -34.47
N ASP A 496 0.42 -3.83 -34.95
CA ASP A 496 -0.76 -3.71 -34.08
C ASP A 496 -1.28 -5.09 -33.63
N GLU A 497 -0.99 -6.15 -34.38
CA GLU A 497 -1.49 -7.50 -34.12
C GLU A 497 -0.48 -8.57 -34.63
N TYR A 498 -0.38 -9.65 -33.84
CA TYR A 498 0.41 -10.84 -34.12
C TYR A 498 -0.42 -12.11 -33.93
N GLN A 499 0.10 -13.23 -34.42
CA GLN A 499 -0.40 -14.56 -34.13
C GLN A 499 0.42 -15.22 -33.02
N GLY A 500 -0.22 -16.07 -32.22
CA GLY A 500 0.53 -16.92 -31.29
C GLY A 500 1.52 -17.80 -32.03
N GLY A 501 2.75 -17.86 -31.54
CA GLY A 501 3.87 -18.55 -32.16
C GLY A 501 4.67 -17.72 -33.17
N ASP A 502 4.27 -16.48 -33.44
CA ASP A 502 5.07 -15.58 -34.30
C ASP A 502 6.43 -15.31 -33.69
N LYS A 503 7.44 -15.29 -34.57
CA LYS A 503 8.81 -14.93 -34.23
C LYS A 503 9.07 -13.47 -34.57
N ILE A 504 9.66 -12.75 -33.63
CA ILE A 504 9.98 -11.34 -33.75
C ILE A 504 11.45 -11.14 -33.40
N THR A 505 12.21 -10.45 -34.23
CA THR A 505 13.51 -9.96 -33.84
C THR A 505 13.34 -8.62 -33.15
N LEU A 506 13.59 -8.60 -31.84
CA LEU A 506 13.55 -7.39 -31.04
C LEU A 506 14.91 -6.70 -31.08
N HIS A 507 14.92 -5.39 -31.26
CA HIS A 507 16.13 -4.57 -31.24
C HIS A 507 16.03 -3.50 -30.17
N TRP A 508 17.13 -3.29 -29.42
CA TRP A 508 17.24 -2.21 -28.45
C TRP A 508 18.61 -1.54 -28.50
N GLN A 509 18.66 -0.28 -28.10
CA GLN A 509 19.88 0.49 -28.06
C GLN A 509 20.64 0.23 -26.76
N VAL A 510 21.93 -0.04 -26.86
CA VAL A 510 22.86 -0.24 -25.75
C VAL A 510 23.99 0.77 -25.83
N ASP A 511 24.34 1.40 -24.71
CA ASP A 511 25.56 2.21 -24.59
C ASP A 511 26.57 1.47 -23.72
N PRO A 512 27.72 1.04 -24.29
CA PRO A 512 28.71 0.26 -23.57
C PRO A 512 29.42 1.02 -22.43
N ASN A 513 29.24 2.35 -22.35
CA ASN A 513 29.75 3.13 -21.23
C ASN A 513 28.90 2.98 -19.96
N PHE A 514 27.70 2.44 -20.08
CA PHE A 514 26.74 2.29 -18.97
C PHE A 514 26.47 0.85 -18.58
N PHE A 515 26.66 -0.08 -19.50
CA PHE A 515 26.37 -1.49 -19.30
C PHE A 515 27.63 -2.31 -19.58
N ASP A 516 27.99 -3.20 -18.66
CA ASP A 516 29.09 -4.12 -18.82
C ASP A 516 28.89 -5.00 -20.06
N SER A 517 29.96 -5.35 -20.75
CA SER A 517 29.95 -6.23 -21.93
C SER A 517 29.34 -7.62 -21.65
N ASN A 518 29.37 -8.05 -20.38
CA ASN A 518 28.78 -9.31 -19.94
C ASN A 518 27.38 -9.13 -19.35
N SER A 519 26.85 -7.91 -19.41
CA SER A 519 25.50 -7.66 -18.91
C SER A 519 24.46 -8.47 -19.69
N LYS A 520 23.45 -8.94 -18.99
CA LYS A 520 22.37 -9.75 -19.55
C LYS A 520 21.04 -9.06 -19.39
N VAL A 521 20.11 -9.43 -20.27
CA VAL A 521 18.75 -8.93 -20.22
C VAL A 521 17.75 -10.08 -20.11
N ARG A 522 16.62 -9.79 -19.50
CA ARG A 522 15.42 -10.62 -19.52
C ARG A 522 14.35 -9.93 -20.35
N ILE A 523 13.59 -10.72 -21.13
CA ILE A 523 12.52 -10.19 -21.98
C ILE A 523 11.18 -10.71 -21.46
N LEU A 524 10.29 -9.80 -21.15
CA LEU A 524 9.00 -10.05 -20.52
C LEU A 524 7.87 -9.52 -21.40
N LEU A 525 6.67 -10.11 -21.25
CA LEU A 525 5.45 -9.68 -21.94
C LEU A 525 4.35 -9.39 -20.92
N SER A 526 3.67 -8.30 -21.14
CA SER A 526 2.46 -7.86 -20.44
C SER A 526 1.21 -8.15 -21.29
N ASP A 527 0.10 -8.48 -20.65
CA ASP A 527 -1.24 -8.60 -21.20
C ASP A 527 -2.23 -7.53 -20.67
N ASP A 528 -1.69 -6.54 -19.93
CA ASP A 528 -2.46 -5.50 -19.26
C ASP A 528 -1.90 -4.09 -19.51
N PHE A 529 -1.32 -3.88 -20.68
CA PHE A 529 -0.71 -2.63 -21.13
C PHE A 529 0.46 -2.17 -20.24
N GLY A 530 1.27 -3.10 -19.75
CA GLY A 530 2.48 -2.81 -19.00
C GLY A 530 2.28 -2.59 -17.49
N LYS A 531 1.10 -2.85 -16.94
CA LYS A 531 0.89 -2.79 -15.48
C LYS A 531 1.61 -3.94 -14.79
N THR A 532 1.51 -5.14 -15.35
CA THR A 532 2.24 -6.33 -14.90
C THR A 532 2.91 -7.04 -16.07
N PHE A 533 3.98 -7.77 -15.81
CA PHE A 533 4.70 -8.55 -16.81
C PHE A 533 4.70 -10.02 -16.38
N LYS A 534 3.64 -10.72 -16.74
CA LYS A 534 3.37 -12.10 -16.29
C LYS A 534 4.14 -13.16 -17.05
N TYR A 535 4.46 -12.88 -18.33
CA TYR A 535 5.03 -13.89 -19.22
C TYR A 535 6.51 -13.59 -19.45
N THR A 536 7.37 -14.56 -19.20
CA THR A 536 8.79 -14.50 -19.54
C THR A 536 8.97 -15.06 -20.95
N LEU A 537 9.39 -14.22 -21.90
CA LEU A 537 9.70 -14.64 -23.26
C LEU A 537 11.12 -15.18 -23.36
N VAL A 538 12.06 -14.53 -22.68
CA VAL A 538 13.45 -14.95 -22.59
C VAL A 538 13.95 -14.66 -21.18
N GLU A 539 14.38 -15.69 -20.48
CA GLU A 539 14.84 -15.54 -19.08
C GLU A 539 16.19 -14.80 -19.00
N ASN A 540 17.06 -15.02 -19.97
CA ASN A 540 18.41 -14.46 -19.96
C ASN A 540 19.04 -14.55 -21.37
N THR A 541 19.47 -13.42 -21.91
CA THR A 541 20.27 -13.31 -23.15
C THR A 541 21.30 -12.19 -23.00
N GLU A 542 22.28 -12.11 -23.90
CA GLU A 542 23.28 -11.04 -23.90
C GLU A 542 22.63 -9.68 -24.13
N ASN A 543 23.16 -8.63 -23.50
CA ASN A 543 22.72 -7.25 -23.69
C ASN A 543 23.43 -6.62 -24.89
N ASP A 544 23.32 -7.27 -26.05
CA ASP A 544 24.00 -6.89 -27.30
C ASP A 544 23.14 -6.06 -28.25
N GLY A 545 21.88 -5.79 -27.86
CA GLY A 545 20.95 -4.97 -28.63
C GLY A 545 20.02 -5.74 -29.55
N THR A 546 20.03 -7.09 -29.54
CA THR A 546 19.14 -7.88 -30.39
C THR A 546 18.77 -9.24 -29.78
N CYS A 547 17.56 -9.72 -30.03
CA CYS A 547 17.13 -11.07 -29.66
C CYS A 547 15.92 -11.51 -30.50
N GLU A 548 15.95 -12.73 -31.03
CA GLU A 548 14.72 -13.35 -31.58
C GLU A 548 13.88 -13.89 -30.43
N ILE A 549 12.62 -13.49 -30.39
CA ILE A 549 11.64 -13.94 -29.40
C ILE A 549 10.48 -14.65 -30.10
N THR A 550 9.87 -15.61 -29.42
CA THR A 550 8.64 -16.27 -29.89
C THR A 550 7.48 -15.84 -29.01
N LEU A 551 6.41 -15.31 -29.60
CA LEU A 551 5.20 -14.91 -28.87
C LEU A 551 4.45 -16.17 -28.39
N PRO A 552 3.93 -16.18 -27.16
CA PRO A 552 3.17 -17.31 -26.66
C PRO A 552 1.85 -17.48 -27.41
N ASN A 553 1.36 -18.71 -27.54
CA ASN A 553 0.08 -18.98 -28.19
C ASN A 553 -1.09 -18.73 -27.23
N ILE A 554 -1.29 -17.46 -26.87
CA ILE A 554 -2.34 -16.97 -25.99
C ILE A 554 -3.13 -15.85 -26.69
N GLU A 555 -4.31 -15.55 -26.15
CA GLU A 555 -5.07 -14.38 -26.57
C GLU A 555 -4.67 -13.17 -25.74
N ILE A 556 -4.20 -12.10 -26.41
CA ILE A 556 -4.02 -10.77 -25.78
C ILE A 556 -4.85 -9.77 -26.59
N GLY A 557 -5.94 -9.29 -26.00
CA GLY A 557 -6.86 -8.36 -26.61
C GLY A 557 -6.55 -6.90 -26.33
N ALA A 558 -7.55 -6.19 -25.81
CA ALA A 558 -7.46 -4.80 -25.41
C ALA A 558 -7.88 -4.63 -23.95
N VAL A 559 -7.37 -3.58 -23.32
CA VAL A 559 -7.77 -3.14 -21.98
C VAL A 559 -8.52 -1.82 -22.06
N GLU A 560 -9.49 -1.66 -21.18
CA GLU A 560 -10.20 -0.39 -21.05
C GLU A 560 -9.34 0.65 -20.31
N TRP A 561 -9.35 1.87 -20.83
CA TRP A 561 -8.59 2.97 -20.28
C TRP A 561 -9.37 4.29 -20.22
N GLY A 562 -9.12 5.05 -19.17
CA GLY A 562 -9.67 6.39 -18.97
C GLY A 562 -11.01 6.41 -18.22
N LYS A 563 -11.40 7.63 -17.82
CA LYS A 563 -12.76 7.92 -17.34
C LYS A 563 -13.69 8.03 -18.54
N GLN A 564 -14.97 7.88 -18.31
CA GLN A 564 -15.98 7.92 -19.39
C GLN A 564 -15.78 9.07 -20.39
N PRO A 565 -15.81 8.82 -21.73
CA PRO A 565 -15.89 7.51 -22.35
C PRO A 565 -14.56 6.74 -22.26
N LYS A 566 -14.62 5.46 -21.89
CA LYS A 566 -13.46 4.59 -21.86
C LYS A 566 -12.97 4.29 -23.29
N ILE A 567 -11.66 4.22 -23.47
CA ILE A 567 -11.03 3.82 -24.72
C ILE A 567 -10.41 2.44 -24.61
N GLN A 568 -10.36 1.71 -25.73
CA GLN A 568 -9.75 0.40 -25.81
C GLN A 568 -8.32 0.52 -26.30
N LEU A 569 -7.35 0.01 -25.52
CA LEU A 569 -5.93 0.00 -25.87
C LEU A 569 -5.45 -1.44 -26.07
N PRO A 570 -4.67 -1.74 -27.12
CA PRO A 570 -4.02 -3.04 -27.27
C PRO A 570 -3.18 -3.36 -26.03
N ALA A 571 -3.37 -4.55 -25.45
CA ALA A 571 -2.86 -4.84 -24.11
C ALA A 571 -1.41 -5.36 -24.07
N GLY A 572 -0.88 -5.84 -25.19
CA GLY A 572 0.47 -6.43 -25.27
C GLY A 572 1.56 -5.38 -25.21
N VAL A 573 2.50 -5.52 -24.26
CA VAL A 573 3.69 -4.68 -24.12
C VAL A 573 4.88 -5.58 -23.80
N ILE A 574 6.00 -5.43 -24.54
CA ILE A 574 7.24 -6.13 -24.27
C ILE A 574 8.16 -5.23 -23.45
N LYS A 575 8.87 -5.84 -22.52
CA LYS A 575 9.87 -5.21 -21.67
C LYS A 575 11.20 -5.93 -21.79
N VAL A 576 12.25 -5.17 -21.98
CA VAL A 576 13.65 -5.64 -21.89
C VAL A 576 14.21 -5.04 -20.62
N GLU A 577 14.56 -5.86 -19.62
CA GLU A 577 15.14 -5.37 -18.37
C GLU A 577 16.56 -5.92 -18.18
N VAL A 578 17.47 -5.06 -17.77
CA VAL A 578 18.85 -5.45 -17.51
C VAL A 578 18.92 -6.18 -16.18
N ILE A 579 19.45 -7.41 -16.20
CA ILE A 579 19.56 -8.26 -15.01
C ILE A 579 20.57 -7.66 -14.03
N ASP A 580 20.24 -7.69 -12.74
CA ASP A 580 21.04 -7.10 -11.65
C ASP A 580 21.33 -5.59 -11.82
N HIS A 581 20.51 -4.90 -12.63
CA HIS A 581 20.56 -3.46 -12.86
C HIS A 581 19.14 -2.85 -12.77
N ILE A 582 19.07 -1.53 -12.68
CA ILE A 582 17.78 -0.83 -12.58
C ILE A 582 17.15 -0.47 -13.92
N ALA A 583 17.95 -0.41 -15.00
CA ALA A 583 17.52 0.04 -16.31
C ALA A 583 16.61 -0.98 -17.01
N PHE A 584 15.60 -0.47 -17.72
CA PHE A 584 14.75 -1.26 -18.60
C PHE A 584 14.25 -0.44 -19.80
N ALA A 585 13.78 -1.13 -20.81
CA ALA A 585 13.11 -0.57 -21.97
C ALA A 585 11.76 -1.27 -22.19
N ILE A 586 10.78 -0.57 -22.73
CA ILE A 586 9.48 -1.13 -23.11
C ILE A 586 9.15 -0.80 -24.56
N THR A 587 8.39 -1.68 -25.23
CA THR A 587 7.84 -1.39 -26.55
C THR A 587 6.90 -0.21 -26.45
N ASN A 588 7.01 0.67 -27.43
CA ASN A 588 6.29 1.95 -27.60
C ASN A 588 5.04 2.14 -26.72
N VAL A 589 5.24 2.50 -25.48
CA VAL A 589 4.30 3.36 -24.80
C VAL A 589 4.75 4.79 -25.15
N ALA A 590 4.64 5.12 -26.43
CA ALA A 590 5.09 6.39 -26.96
C ALA A 590 4.29 7.57 -26.41
N PRO A 591 4.84 8.77 -26.48
CA PRO A 591 4.13 9.96 -26.01
C PRO A 591 2.78 10.05 -26.73
N TYR A 592 1.78 10.39 -25.96
CA TYR A 592 0.38 10.55 -26.29
C TYR A 592 0.13 11.14 -27.66
N LYS A 593 -0.75 10.52 -28.46
CA LYS A 593 -1.43 11.22 -29.56
C LYS A 593 -2.56 12.06 -28.96
N ILE A 594 -2.57 13.33 -29.26
CA ILE A 594 -3.72 14.19 -28.95
C ILE A 594 -4.82 13.85 -29.95
N SER A 595 -5.89 13.22 -29.48
CA SER A 595 -7.12 13.05 -30.24
C SER A 595 -8.18 13.95 -29.59
N ASN A 596 -8.75 14.86 -30.36
CA ASN A 596 -9.77 15.80 -29.91
C ASN A 596 -9.36 16.63 -28.65
N GLY A 597 -8.10 17.06 -28.59
CA GLY A 597 -7.59 17.86 -27.48
C GLY A 597 -7.29 17.07 -26.19
N LYS A 598 -7.38 15.75 -26.21
CA LYS A 598 -7.01 14.87 -25.10
C LYS A 598 -5.81 14.02 -25.46
N SER A 599 -4.84 13.94 -24.57
CA SER A 599 -3.72 13.01 -24.70
C SER A 599 -4.21 11.57 -24.50
N VAL A 600 -3.90 10.68 -25.42
CA VAL A 600 -4.26 9.25 -25.38
C VAL A 600 -2.98 8.44 -25.45
N PRO A 601 -2.80 7.40 -24.63
CA PRO A 601 -1.67 6.50 -24.77
C PRO A 601 -1.65 5.89 -26.17
N ASN A 602 -0.45 5.80 -26.76
CA ASN A 602 -0.26 5.16 -28.04
C ASN A 602 0.77 4.06 -27.88
N GLY A 603 0.42 2.86 -28.28
CA GLY A 603 1.31 1.70 -28.18
C GLY A 603 0.55 0.46 -27.71
N GLY A 604 1.28 -0.62 -27.61
CA GLY A 604 0.72 -1.94 -27.37
C GLY A 604 0.37 -2.66 -28.66
N PHE A 605 0.16 -3.95 -28.55
CA PHE A 605 -0.22 -4.84 -29.65
C PHE A 605 -1.19 -5.92 -29.14
N LYS A 606 -1.83 -6.62 -30.07
CA LYS A 606 -2.69 -7.76 -29.76
C LYS A 606 -1.99 -9.05 -30.18
N ILE A 607 -2.32 -10.13 -29.51
CA ILE A 607 -1.96 -11.48 -29.96
C ILE A 607 -3.25 -12.25 -30.16
N LYS A 608 -3.45 -12.82 -31.36
CA LYS A 608 -4.52 -13.77 -31.62
C LYS A 608 -4.01 -15.18 -31.36
N LYS A 609 -4.74 -15.92 -30.57
CA LYS A 609 -4.44 -17.34 -30.38
C LYS A 609 -4.57 -18.06 -31.72
N LYS A 610 -3.50 -18.73 -32.14
CA LYS A 610 -3.52 -19.55 -33.36
C LYS A 610 -4.38 -20.79 -33.12
N THR A 611 -5.49 -20.88 -33.82
CA THR A 611 -6.31 -22.10 -33.87
C THR A 611 -5.56 -23.12 -34.71
N GLU A 612 -5.19 -24.23 -34.13
CA GLU A 612 -4.67 -25.35 -34.94
C GLU A 612 -5.79 -25.82 -35.87
N THR A 613 -5.67 -25.51 -37.16
CA THR A 613 -6.52 -26.11 -38.21
C THR A 613 -6.09 -27.56 -38.33
N PRO A 614 -6.96 -28.55 -38.25
CA PRO A 614 -6.59 -29.94 -38.54
C PRO A 614 -6.06 -30.00 -39.95
N SER A 615 -4.79 -30.42 -40.11
CA SER A 615 -4.18 -30.67 -41.41
C SER A 615 -4.97 -31.77 -42.15
N PRO A 616 -5.22 -31.68 -43.47
CA PRO A 616 -5.83 -32.76 -44.23
C PRO A 616 -4.95 -34.02 -44.10
N ALA A 617 -5.58 -35.14 -43.89
CA ALA A 617 -4.94 -36.44 -43.73
C ALA A 617 -4.05 -36.78 -44.93
N GLU A 618 -2.74 -36.88 -44.71
CA GLU A 618 -1.82 -37.64 -45.56
C GLU A 618 -1.66 -39.06 -44.99
N ASP A 619 -1.79 -40.03 -45.88
CA ASP A 619 -1.82 -41.44 -45.57
C ASP A 619 -0.50 -41.99 -44.99
N SER A 620 -0.64 -42.71 -43.88
CA SER A 620 0.12 -43.87 -43.44
C SER A 620 1.66 -43.78 -43.26
N LYS A 621 2.05 -43.47 -42.02
CA LYS A 621 3.11 -44.12 -41.25
C LYS A 621 2.74 -44.13 -39.77
N PRO A 622 3.18 -45.08 -38.93
CA PRO A 622 2.73 -45.15 -37.54
C PRO A 622 3.22 -43.93 -36.78
N GLN A 623 2.26 -43.08 -36.40
CA GLN A 623 2.49 -41.88 -35.61
C GLN A 623 2.78 -42.29 -34.17
N GLN A 624 3.91 -41.80 -33.65
CA GLN A 624 4.07 -41.59 -32.22
C GLN A 624 2.95 -40.62 -31.78
N GLU A 625 2.16 -41.00 -30.78
CA GLU A 625 1.15 -40.14 -30.19
C GLU A 625 1.76 -38.81 -29.76
N PRO A 626 1.07 -37.67 -29.98
CA PRO A 626 1.56 -36.36 -29.53
C PRO A 626 1.71 -36.37 -28.00
N GLU A 627 2.81 -35.82 -27.50
CA GLU A 627 3.05 -35.67 -26.06
C GLU A 627 1.88 -34.92 -25.40
N LYS A 628 1.06 -35.65 -24.65
CA LYS A 628 0.03 -35.05 -23.78
C LYS A 628 0.73 -34.40 -22.60
N ASN A 629 0.72 -33.08 -22.53
CA ASN A 629 1.18 -32.37 -21.34
C ASN A 629 0.19 -32.56 -20.18
N ILE A 630 0.74 -32.70 -18.97
CA ILE A 630 -0.11 -32.75 -17.78
C ILE A 630 -0.76 -31.38 -17.55
N VAL A 631 -2.08 -31.37 -17.45
CA VAL A 631 -2.87 -30.19 -17.12
C VAL A 631 -3.66 -30.46 -15.85
N ILE A 632 -3.55 -29.55 -14.89
CA ILE A 632 -4.27 -29.65 -13.62
C ILE A 632 -5.19 -28.43 -13.47
N TYR A 633 -6.50 -28.69 -13.35
CA TYR A 633 -7.51 -27.68 -13.06
C TYR A 633 -7.78 -27.68 -11.56
N ASN A 634 -7.32 -26.64 -10.86
CA ASN A 634 -7.23 -26.53 -9.43
C ASN A 634 -8.29 -25.63 -8.77
N GLY A 635 -9.31 -25.22 -9.49
CA GLY A 635 -10.47 -24.51 -8.95
C GLY A 635 -11.66 -25.45 -8.79
N VAL A 636 -12.23 -25.57 -7.59
CA VAL A 636 -13.37 -26.45 -7.28
C VAL A 636 -14.49 -25.66 -6.64
N SER A 637 -15.73 -25.94 -7.04
CA SER A 637 -16.91 -25.33 -6.42
C SER A 637 -17.80 -26.42 -5.81
N THR A 638 -18.14 -26.24 -4.55
CA THR A 638 -19.08 -27.13 -3.84
C THR A 638 -20.53 -26.96 -4.33
N GLU A 639 -20.85 -25.82 -4.96
CA GLU A 639 -22.17 -25.49 -5.46
C GLU A 639 -22.41 -25.97 -6.91
N ASN A 640 -21.32 -26.25 -7.66
CA ASN A 640 -21.40 -26.70 -9.05
C ASN A 640 -20.84 -28.09 -9.22
N THR A 641 -21.71 -29.06 -9.37
CA THR A 641 -21.37 -30.50 -9.51
C THR A 641 -20.52 -30.83 -10.73
N ASN A 642 -20.44 -29.93 -11.73
CA ASN A 642 -19.62 -30.09 -12.93
C ASN A 642 -18.22 -29.47 -12.77
N ASN A 643 -17.94 -28.83 -11.62
CA ASN A 643 -16.64 -28.23 -11.33
C ASN A 643 -15.93 -29.07 -10.25
N TYR A 644 -14.90 -29.80 -10.63
CA TYR A 644 -14.12 -30.68 -9.76
C TYR A 644 -12.64 -30.62 -10.12
N PHE A 645 -11.78 -31.06 -9.21
CA PHE A 645 -10.34 -31.13 -9.47
C PHE A 645 -10.05 -32.11 -10.59
N THR A 646 -9.38 -31.66 -11.66
CA THR A 646 -9.11 -32.49 -12.84
C THR A 646 -7.61 -32.60 -13.10
N VAL A 647 -7.17 -33.81 -13.44
CA VAL A 647 -5.80 -34.11 -13.90
C VAL A 647 -5.92 -34.76 -15.29
N GLU A 648 -5.38 -34.08 -16.30
CA GLU A 648 -5.38 -34.56 -17.70
C GLU A 648 -3.95 -34.84 -18.18
N GLY A 649 -3.77 -35.76 -19.09
CA GLY A 649 -2.47 -36.09 -19.72
C GLY A 649 -1.64 -37.14 -18.99
N ALA A 650 -2.12 -37.73 -17.92
CA ALA A 650 -1.51 -38.95 -17.32
C ALA A 650 -1.72 -40.17 -18.22
N ASP A 651 -0.88 -41.20 -18.08
CA ASP A 651 -0.97 -42.42 -18.86
C ASP A 651 -2.33 -43.10 -18.65
N ASP A 652 -2.98 -43.51 -19.73
CA ASP A 652 -4.25 -44.21 -19.68
C ASP A 652 -4.07 -45.50 -18.84
N ASN A 653 -5.03 -45.77 -17.94
CA ASN A 653 -5.04 -46.90 -17.00
C ASN A 653 -4.03 -46.86 -15.84
N SER A 654 -3.20 -45.86 -15.69
CA SER A 654 -2.34 -45.69 -14.51
C SER A 654 -3.13 -45.07 -13.35
N PRO A 655 -2.92 -45.49 -12.10
CA PRO A 655 -3.58 -44.84 -10.97
C PRO A 655 -3.02 -43.44 -10.76
N ILE A 656 -3.95 -42.50 -10.57
CA ILE A 656 -3.61 -41.15 -10.10
C ILE A 656 -3.85 -41.10 -8.60
N HIS A 657 -2.87 -40.73 -7.82
CA HIS A 657 -2.98 -40.58 -6.39
C HIS A 657 -3.02 -39.12 -6.00
N LEU A 658 -4.15 -38.65 -5.48
CA LEU A 658 -4.38 -37.25 -5.08
C LEU A 658 -4.41 -37.13 -3.56
N PHE A 659 -3.63 -36.20 -3.04
CA PHE A 659 -3.66 -35.73 -1.65
C PHE A 659 -4.01 -34.24 -1.61
N ILE A 660 -4.85 -33.86 -0.63
CA ILE A 660 -5.13 -32.44 -0.37
C ILE A 660 -4.90 -32.18 1.12
N PHE A 661 -4.26 -31.05 1.42
CA PHE A 661 -3.88 -30.61 2.77
C PHE A 661 -4.40 -29.21 3.03
N ASP A 662 -4.77 -28.93 4.27
CA ASP A 662 -5.07 -27.58 4.71
C ASP A 662 -3.80 -26.72 4.89
N GLU A 663 -3.97 -25.47 5.30
CA GLU A 663 -2.87 -24.52 5.54
C GLU A 663 -1.91 -24.94 6.68
N MET A 664 -2.37 -25.84 7.57
CA MET A 664 -1.57 -26.39 8.67
C MET A 664 -0.87 -27.70 8.29
N GLY A 665 -1.03 -28.15 7.05
CA GLY A 665 -0.47 -29.42 6.57
C GLY A 665 -1.26 -30.66 7.00
N LEU A 666 -2.46 -30.50 7.54
CA LEU A 666 -3.33 -31.60 7.86
C LEU A 666 -3.99 -32.15 6.58
N LYS A 667 -3.87 -33.46 6.34
CA LYS A 667 -4.47 -34.10 5.18
C LYS A 667 -6.00 -34.14 5.32
N VAL A 668 -6.70 -33.45 4.39
CA VAL A 668 -8.16 -33.32 4.35
C VAL A 668 -8.81 -34.27 3.33
N TYR A 669 -8.08 -34.66 2.28
CA TYR A 669 -8.56 -35.57 1.25
C TYR A 669 -7.45 -36.47 0.73
N GLU A 670 -7.81 -37.75 0.41
CA GLU A 670 -6.93 -38.70 -0.23
C GLU A 670 -7.72 -39.62 -1.13
N ASN A 671 -7.20 -39.88 -2.33
CA ASN A 671 -7.75 -40.88 -3.25
C ASN A 671 -6.61 -41.51 -4.07
N GLU A 672 -6.39 -42.82 -3.90
CA GLU A 672 -5.31 -43.58 -4.58
C GLU A 672 -5.65 -43.95 -6.04
N HIS A 673 -6.91 -43.86 -6.41
CA HIS A 673 -7.40 -44.16 -7.74
C HIS A 673 -8.26 -43.04 -8.30
N TYR A 674 -7.76 -41.86 -8.17
CA TYR A 674 -8.46 -40.61 -8.52
C TYR A 674 -8.99 -40.64 -9.95
N GLY A 675 -10.24 -40.22 -10.11
CA GLY A 675 -10.92 -40.16 -11.43
C GLY A 675 -11.49 -41.48 -11.94
N LYS A 676 -11.17 -42.65 -11.31
CA LYS A 676 -11.81 -43.91 -11.66
C LYS A 676 -13.29 -43.92 -11.23
N ASN A 677 -14.13 -44.37 -12.13
CA ASN A 677 -15.60 -44.49 -11.92
C ASN A 677 -16.29 -43.16 -11.58
N GLY A 678 -15.70 -42.02 -11.98
CA GLY A 678 -16.28 -40.69 -11.72
C GLY A 678 -16.07 -40.19 -10.29
N ASP A 679 -15.14 -40.80 -9.53
CA ASP A 679 -14.80 -40.40 -8.18
C ASP A 679 -13.80 -39.24 -8.21
N TYR A 680 -14.33 -38.01 -8.29
CA TYR A 680 -13.60 -36.75 -8.35
C TYR A 680 -13.77 -35.96 -7.04
N PHE A 681 -12.74 -35.20 -6.68
CA PHE A 681 -12.82 -34.26 -5.57
C PHE A 681 -13.71 -33.08 -5.94
N ARG A 682 -14.79 -32.88 -5.19
CA ARG A 682 -15.82 -31.84 -5.38
C ARG A 682 -15.91 -30.90 -4.18
N GLY A 683 -14.81 -30.78 -3.42
CA GLY A 683 -14.75 -29.87 -2.28
C GLY A 683 -15.13 -30.49 -0.94
N ASN A 684 -15.25 -31.82 -0.82
CA ASN A 684 -15.59 -32.50 0.44
C ASN A 684 -14.40 -33.28 0.99
N ALA A 685 -14.18 -33.17 2.29
CA ALA A 685 -13.13 -33.92 2.99
C ALA A 685 -13.48 -35.43 3.14
N ASN A 686 -12.46 -36.31 3.00
CA ASN A 686 -12.61 -37.76 3.23
C ASN A 686 -11.50 -38.35 4.08
N ALA A 687 -10.52 -37.58 4.54
CA ALA A 687 -9.38 -38.11 5.28
C ALA A 687 -9.77 -38.62 6.68
N LYS A 688 -9.27 -39.82 7.05
CA LYS A 688 -9.46 -40.38 8.38
C LYS A 688 -8.79 -39.49 9.44
N GLY A 689 -9.56 -39.07 10.46
CA GLY A 689 -9.07 -38.19 11.53
C GLY A 689 -9.47 -36.74 11.38
N PHE A 690 -10.03 -36.32 10.25
CA PHE A 690 -10.67 -35.03 10.11
C PHE A 690 -12.07 -35.06 10.75
N ILE A 691 -12.39 -34.09 11.60
CA ILE A 691 -13.71 -34.00 12.26
C ILE A 691 -14.77 -33.74 11.19
N GLY A 692 -15.48 -34.80 10.81
CA GLY A 692 -16.57 -34.74 9.83
C GLY A 692 -16.20 -35.31 8.47
N ASN A 693 -16.31 -36.62 8.27
CA ASN A 693 -16.38 -37.20 6.93
C ASN A 693 -17.46 -36.47 6.12
N ASN A 694 -17.16 -36.06 4.90
CA ASN A 694 -18.04 -35.29 4.02
C ASN A 694 -18.24 -33.81 4.38
N LYS A 695 -17.39 -33.22 5.20
CA LYS A 695 -17.45 -31.79 5.46
C LYS A 695 -17.06 -31.01 4.20
N ALA A 696 -17.90 -30.06 3.79
CA ALA A 696 -17.59 -29.10 2.71
C ALA A 696 -16.38 -28.24 3.13
N LEU A 697 -15.42 -28.16 2.23
CA LEU A 697 -14.21 -27.37 2.39
C LEU A 697 -14.41 -26.01 1.69
N HIS A 698 -13.85 -24.95 2.25
CA HIS A 698 -13.84 -23.61 1.65
C HIS A 698 -12.48 -22.96 1.90
N GLY A 699 -11.94 -22.29 0.88
CA GLY A 699 -10.66 -21.60 0.98
C GLY A 699 -9.55 -22.21 0.14
N THR A 700 -8.31 -21.90 0.50
CA THR A 700 -7.12 -22.38 -0.19
C THR A 700 -6.52 -23.59 0.49
N TYR A 701 -6.21 -24.60 -0.30
CA TYR A 701 -5.61 -25.87 0.11
C TYR A 701 -4.36 -26.14 -0.70
N PHE A 702 -3.54 -27.09 -0.25
CA PHE A 702 -2.39 -27.60 -1.00
C PHE A 702 -2.71 -28.97 -1.55
N TYR A 703 -2.32 -29.24 -2.79
CA TYR A 703 -2.43 -30.57 -3.35
C TYR A 703 -1.07 -31.16 -3.70
N ILE A 704 -1.00 -32.47 -3.60
CA ILE A 704 0.05 -33.31 -4.17
C ILE A 704 -0.65 -34.35 -5.03
N VAL A 705 -0.30 -34.42 -6.30
CA VAL A 705 -0.79 -35.45 -7.22
C VAL A 705 0.39 -36.26 -7.73
N ARG A 706 0.28 -37.60 -7.66
CA ARG A 706 1.21 -38.55 -8.24
C ARG A 706 0.53 -39.27 -9.39
N TYR A 707 1.19 -39.42 -10.47
CA TYR A 707 0.69 -40.05 -11.70
C TYR A 707 1.83 -40.69 -12.47
N SER A 708 1.52 -41.59 -13.42
CA SER A 708 2.47 -42.11 -14.37
C SER A 708 2.40 -41.31 -15.68
N LYS A 709 3.56 -41.00 -16.23
CA LYS A 709 3.73 -40.41 -17.58
C LYS A 709 4.84 -41.17 -18.29
N HIS A 710 4.55 -41.73 -19.46
CA HIS A 710 5.50 -42.57 -20.22
C HIS A 710 6.11 -43.70 -19.39
N GLY A 711 5.30 -44.33 -18.54
CA GLY A 711 5.74 -45.43 -17.66
C GLY A 711 6.67 -44.99 -16.52
N LYS A 712 6.80 -43.72 -16.25
CA LYS A 712 7.55 -43.16 -15.11
C LYS A 712 6.59 -42.52 -14.12
N GLU A 713 6.81 -42.77 -12.85
CA GLU A 713 6.10 -42.03 -11.80
C GLU A 713 6.61 -40.58 -11.70
N GLU A 714 5.67 -39.64 -11.74
CA GLU A 714 5.91 -38.25 -11.55
C GLU A 714 5.02 -37.69 -10.43
N GLN A 715 5.44 -36.56 -9.86
CA GLN A 715 4.71 -35.88 -8.82
C GLN A 715 4.61 -34.39 -9.13
N GLN A 716 3.39 -33.87 -9.02
CA GLN A 716 3.14 -32.41 -9.10
C GLN A 716 2.46 -31.92 -7.82
N ARG A 717 2.76 -30.67 -7.44
CA ARG A 717 2.18 -30.04 -6.25
C ARG A 717 1.79 -28.59 -6.57
N GLY A 718 0.76 -28.09 -5.90
CA GLY A 718 0.28 -26.74 -6.12
C GLY A 718 -0.81 -26.35 -5.13
N PHE A 719 -1.46 -25.25 -5.41
CA PHE A 719 -2.56 -24.72 -4.62
C PHE A 719 -3.89 -25.10 -5.26
N LEU A 720 -4.89 -25.34 -4.44
CA LEU A 720 -6.26 -25.63 -4.80
C LEU A 720 -7.17 -24.63 -4.11
N TYR A 721 -8.08 -24.03 -4.85
CA TYR A 721 -9.09 -23.15 -4.30
C TYR A 721 -10.46 -23.85 -4.34
N VAL A 722 -11.12 -23.93 -3.18
CA VAL A 722 -12.48 -24.51 -3.00
C VAL A 722 -13.43 -23.39 -2.61
N ARG A 723 -14.50 -23.21 -3.39
CA ARG A 723 -15.54 -22.23 -3.16
C ARG A 723 -16.87 -22.89 -2.77
#